data_7338d9d3f9816e2f12de070d22c3e601
#
_entry.id   7338d9d3f9816e2f12de070d22c3e601
#
_cell.length_a   1.000
_cell.length_b   1.000
_cell.length_c   1.000
_cell.angle_alpha   90.00
_cell.angle_beta   90.00
_cell.angle_gamma   90.00
#
_symmetry.space_group_name_H-M   'P 1'
#
loop_
_entity.id
_entity.type
_entity.pdbx_description
1 polymer ?
#
loop_
_entity_poly.entity_id
_entity_poly.type
_entity_poly.pdbx_seq_one_letter_code
_entity_poly.pdbx_strand_id
1 'polypeptide(L)'
;MHKTLQPKIILTAILAAYAMHQHAVAAENGKITTKKVEVVSTTPLAGVGLPLEQIPSNVQVVNGEELLEQRSLNIADYMNNNLLGVSVNETQNNPFQPDILFRGFTASPLLGTPQGLSVFQDGVRVNEPFGDAVNWDLIPVNAIAGINLMPGSNPVFGLNTLGGSLSIVTKNGRTHQGGAVETSFGSWGRKNTAAEFGGVSADGSVDYFISGNYFDEDGWRDYSPTEVKQLFAKVGWQNETSRLELSYTGADNNMIGNGLIQEELMRQFGRETINTRPDQTKNTLSFLNLNGSHWFNDDVQLTANTYYRQSNRKTLNGDVNDDFDYGDVDWNDACLGAVSAEDAEGVCSGALNRSKTKQDGYGFNAQLAFSQPFMQKQNQLIVGLGYDHSNIKFNQSTEFGIVNETRGVDGLGLESDEAVVDLRGKTDSWGIFATDTLSLNDQWHLTMSGRYNHIKVKNTDKINPVGSIEEVSPGIFEDVTLSGNHSFSRFNPAVGLSFTPTKDLTVYGSYNEGMRAPTSMELGCANPNVPCKLPNAMAGDPPLEKVVSKTFEFGARGNLTSNIKWSGAVYRTVNHDDIQFISTNQTNGMGYFDNVGKTRRMGLDLGLTGDMGKFSWNAGYSYLRATYESDLELTNEVNSTSNGDSIQVKKGDRLANLPDHALKIRMQYQVTPNWSVGTNINSFADVYARGNENNKHQANQGDPDDTYQGSGKISGYT
;
A
#
# COMPACT_ATOMS: atom_id res chain seq x y z
N MET A 1 -21.73 -25.45 -16.14
CA MET A 1 -23.07 -25.64 -15.52
C MET A 1 -23.44 -24.36 -14.80
N HIS A 2 -24.11 -23.44 -15.47
CA HIS A 2 -24.61 -22.21 -14.85
C HIS A 2 -25.76 -22.52 -13.89
N LYS A 3 -25.53 -22.31 -12.59
CA LYS A 3 -26.64 -22.21 -11.62
C LYS A 3 -27.04 -20.74 -11.52
N THR A 4 -28.09 -20.37 -12.24
CA THR A 4 -28.76 -19.09 -12.07
C THR A 4 -29.37 -19.01 -10.66
N LEU A 5 -28.98 -18.02 -9.88
CA LEU A 5 -29.65 -17.67 -8.62
C LEU A 5 -31.10 -17.32 -8.92
N GLN A 6 -32.03 -18.00 -8.24
CA GLN A 6 -33.46 -17.81 -8.47
C GLN A 6 -33.87 -16.40 -7.99
N PRO A 7 -34.67 -15.65 -8.78
CA PRO A 7 -35.12 -14.28 -8.43
C PRO A 7 -35.98 -14.20 -7.15
N LYS A 8 -36.42 -15.31 -6.59
CA LYS A 8 -37.17 -15.35 -5.34
C LYS A 8 -36.38 -14.97 -4.09
N ILE A 9 -35.06 -15.16 -4.08
CA ILE A 9 -34.21 -14.80 -2.90
C ILE A 9 -34.02 -13.30 -2.84
N ILE A 10 -33.89 -12.64 -4.00
CA ILE A 10 -33.71 -11.17 -4.09
C ILE A 10 -35.01 -10.46 -3.66
N LEU A 11 -36.18 -10.98 -4.03
CA LEU A 11 -37.46 -10.38 -3.68
C LEU A 11 -37.76 -10.49 -2.18
N THR A 12 -37.32 -11.58 -1.52
CA THR A 12 -37.50 -11.78 -0.07
C THR A 12 -36.60 -10.84 0.75
N ALA A 13 -35.38 -10.56 0.27
CA ALA A 13 -34.45 -9.61 0.91
C ALA A 13 -34.95 -8.15 0.78
N ILE A 14 -35.54 -7.78 -0.36
CA ILE A 14 -36.11 -6.44 -0.60
C ILE A 14 -37.39 -6.23 0.26
N LEU A 15 -38.24 -7.24 0.42
CA LEU A 15 -39.43 -7.16 1.27
C LEU A 15 -39.08 -7.11 2.77
N ALA A 16 -37.99 -7.76 3.19
CA ALA A 16 -37.50 -7.67 4.56
C ALA A 16 -36.94 -6.28 4.89
N ALA A 17 -36.22 -5.64 3.94
CA ALA A 17 -35.72 -4.29 4.09
C ALA A 17 -36.84 -3.22 4.15
N TYR A 18 -37.93 -3.42 3.41
CA TYR A 18 -39.08 -2.50 3.43
C TYR A 18 -39.90 -2.55 4.74
N ALA A 19 -39.91 -3.70 5.41
CA ALA A 19 -40.61 -3.87 6.69
C ALA A 19 -39.86 -3.22 7.87
N MET A 20 -38.56 -2.99 7.78
CA MET A 20 -37.75 -2.39 8.84
C MET A 20 -37.71 -0.85 8.81
N HIS A 21 -38.25 -0.22 7.77
CA HIS A 21 -38.20 1.25 7.60
C HIS A 21 -39.31 2.02 8.36
N GLN A 22 -40.20 1.35 9.06
CA GLN A 22 -41.36 2.01 9.72
C GLN A 22 -41.18 2.38 11.18
N HIS A 23 -40.01 2.19 11.80
CA HIS A 23 -39.84 2.47 13.24
C HIS A 23 -38.69 3.40 13.63
N ALA A 24 -38.24 4.27 12.74
CA ALA A 24 -37.23 5.30 13.07
C ALA A 24 -37.75 6.71 12.82
N VAL A 25 -38.82 7.12 13.52
CA VAL A 25 -39.15 8.52 13.73
C VAL A 25 -39.21 8.75 15.23
N ALA A 26 -38.10 9.20 15.81
CA ALA A 26 -38.08 9.70 17.19
C ALA A 26 -37.09 10.86 17.33
N ALA A 27 -37.68 12.04 17.52
CA ALA A 27 -37.23 13.15 18.35
C ALA A 27 -35.98 13.94 17.90
N GLU A 28 -36.19 15.01 17.17
CA GLU A 28 -35.40 16.23 17.28
C GLU A 28 -35.43 16.75 18.73
N ASN A 29 -34.32 16.58 19.44
CA ASN A 29 -34.05 17.33 20.66
C ASN A 29 -32.69 18.03 20.52
N GLY A 30 -32.71 19.33 20.78
CA GLY A 30 -31.69 20.35 20.70
C GLY A 30 -30.24 19.85 20.71
N LYS A 31 -29.58 19.96 19.56
CA LYS A 31 -28.12 19.77 19.46
C LYS A 31 -27.42 20.82 20.33
N ILE A 32 -26.96 20.41 21.50
CA ILE A 32 -25.86 21.09 22.18
C ILE A 32 -24.63 20.78 21.30
N THR A 33 -24.24 21.73 20.47
CA THR A 33 -22.96 21.67 19.72
C THR A 33 -21.80 21.86 20.69
N THR A 34 -21.45 20.83 21.42
CA THR A 34 -20.12 20.75 22.02
C THR A 34 -19.12 20.62 20.87
N LYS A 35 -18.11 21.50 20.84
CA LYS A 35 -17.01 21.46 19.85
C LYS A 35 -16.42 20.04 19.92
N LYS A 36 -16.59 19.25 18.85
CA LYS A 36 -16.10 17.85 18.78
C LYS A 36 -14.57 17.93 18.81
N VAL A 37 -13.95 17.56 19.92
CA VAL A 37 -12.49 17.44 20.02
C VAL A 37 -12.11 16.22 19.22
N GLU A 38 -11.27 16.42 18.20
CA GLU A 38 -10.77 15.34 17.37
C GLU A 38 -9.63 14.64 18.12
N VAL A 39 -9.86 13.41 18.54
CA VAL A 39 -8.89 12.59 19.28
C VAL A 39 -8.31 11.55 18.33
N VAL A 40 -6.98 11.52 18.25
CA VAL A 40 -6.24 10.65 17.33
C VAL A 40 -5.41 9.65 18.13
N SER A 41 -5.44 8.38 17.74
CA SER A 41 -4.54 7.38 18.29
C SER A 41 -3.11 7.65 17.82
N THR A 42 -2.17 7.72 18.76
CA THR A 42 -0.74 7.94 18.49
C THR A 42 0.05 6.63 18.36
N THR A 43 -0.63 5.49 18.48
CA THR A 43 -0.08 4.14 18.36
C THR A 43 -0.92 3.30 17.43
N PRO A 44 -0.39 2.18 16.87
CA PRO A 44 -1.17 1.27 16.02
C PRO A 44 -2.41 0.69 16.71
N LEU A 45 -2.31 0.35 18.01
CA LEU A 45 -3.43 -0.12 18.81
C LEU A 45 -4.35 1.04 19.17
N ALA A 46 -5.63 0.86 18.97
CA ALA A 46 -6.63 1.80 19.46
C ALA A 46 -6.62 1.81 21.00
N GLY A 47 -6.41 2.98 21.61
CA GLY A 47 -6.35 3.18 23.04
C GLY A 47 -6.67 4.63 23.38
N VAL A 48 -6.06 5.14 24.47
CA VAL A 48 -6.19 6.55 24.84
C VAL A 48 -5.50 7.39 23.77
N GLY A 49 -6.27 8.13 22.98
CA GLY A 49 -5.76 9.05 21.98
C GLY A 49 -5.39 10.41 22.59
N LEU A 50 -4.77 11.26 21.78
CA LEU A 50 -4.48 12.65 22.10
C LEU A 50 -5.36 13.60 21.27
N PRO A 51 -5.74 14.76 21.83
CA PRO A 51 -6.28 15.85 21.04
C PRO A 51 -5.33 16.23 19.92
N LEU A 52 -5.87 16.50 18.73
CA LEU A 52 -5.07 16.79 17.52
C LEU A 52 -4.07 17.94 17.78
N GLU A 53 -4.45 18.95 18.55
CA GLU A 53 -3.59 20.09 18.92
C GLU A 53 -2.33 19.72 19.70
N GLN A 54 -2.30 18.56 20.36
CA GLN A 54 -1.13 18.08 21.10
C GLN A 54 -0.18 17.23 20.25
N ILE A 55 -0.59 16.87 19.03
CA ILE A 55 0.20 16.00 18.15
C ILE A 55 1.12 16.83 17.25
N PRO A 56 2.46 16.67 17.36
CA PRO A 56 3.43 17.45 16.59
C PRO A 56 3.66 16.86 15.18
N SER A 57 2.58 16.67 14.41
CA SER A 57 2.61 16.09 13.06
C SER A 57 1.37 16.49 12.26
N ASN A 58 1.46 16.53 10.92
CA ASN A 58 0.34 16.86 10.03
C ASN A 58 -0.55 15.62 9.78
N VAL A 59 -1.15 15.10 10.83
CA VAL A 59 -2.05 13.94 10.75
C VAL A 59 -3.29 14.30 9.95
N GLN A 60 -3.67 13.43 9.02
CA GLN A 60 -4.92 13.51 8.28
C GLN A 60 -5.87 12.43 8.77
N VAL A 61 -7.04 12.85 9.25
CA VAL A 61 -8.08 11.97 9.79
C VAL A 61 -9.25 11.94 8.83
N VAL A 62 -9.68 10.75 8.46
CA VAL A 62 -10.82 10.48 7.59
C VAL A 62 -11.89 9.77 8.38
N ASN A 63 -13.11 10.26 8.30
CA ASN A 63 -14.28 9.56 8.81
C ASN A 63 -14.80 8.58 7.75
N GLY A 64 -15.19 7.38 8.15
CA GLY A 64 -15.76 6.37 7.26
C GLY A 64 -17.04 6.83 6.55
N GLU A 65 -17.84 7.70 7.15
CA GLU A 65 -19.00 8.31 6.51
C GLU A 65 -18.62 9.13 5.27
N GLU A 66 -17.56 9.92 5.34
CA GLU A 66 -17.05 10.70 4.20
C GLU A 66 -16.58 9.82 3.05
N LEU A 67 -15.96 8.68 3.38
CA LEU A 67 -15.52 7.70 2.39
C LEU A 67 -16.71 7.08 1.65
N LEU A 68 -17.78 6.72 2.39
CA LEU A 68 -19.01 6.18 1.81
C LEU A 68 -19.78 7.22 1.01
N GLU A 69 -19.88 8.46 1.47
CA GLU A 69 -20.58 9.56 0.76
C GLU A 69 -19.98 9.83 -0.63
N GLN A 70 -18.66 9.68 -0.76
CA GLN A 70 -17.98 9.91 -2.04
C GLN A 70 -18.12 8.74 -3.03
N ARG A 71 -18.65 7.59 -2.60
CA ARG A 71 -18.81 6.41 -3.45
C ARG A 71 -17.50 5.99 -4.13
N SER A 72 -16.37 6.18 -3.44
CA SER A 72 -15.08 5.74 -3.93
C SER A 72 -15.08 4.23 -4.10
N LEU A 73 -14.53 3.74 -5.21
CA LEU A 73 -14.50 2.32 -5.53
C LEU A 73 -13.63 1.55 -4.51
N ASN A 74 -12.54 2.17 -4.11
CA ASN A 74 -11.57 1.61 -3.17
C ASN A 74 -10.96 2.73 -2.31
N ILE A 75 -10.09 2.34 -1.37
CA ILE A 75 -9.41 3.27 -0.46
C ILE A 75 -8.46 4.23 -1.20
N ALA A 76 -7.81 3.74 -2.29
CA ALA A 76 -6.86 4.53 -3.06
C ALA A 76 -7.54 5.68 -3.80
N ASP A 77 -8.71 5.45 -4.39
CA ASP A 77 -9.52 6.50 -5.03
C ASP A 77 -9.84 7.62 -4.05
N TYR A 78 -10.30 7.25 -2.84
CA TYR A 78 -10.58 8.23 -1.81
C TYR A 78 -9.34 9.04 -1.43
N MET A 79 -8.24 8.35 -1.15
CA MET A 79 -6.98 8.99 -0.73
C MET A 79 -6.42 9.88 -1.84
N ASN A 80 -6.47 9.43 -3.10
CA ASN A 80 -6.02 10.19 -4.26
C ASN A 80 -6.84 11.47 -4.45
N ASN A 81 -8.13 11.43 -4.18
CA ASN A 81 -9.03 12.57 -4.37
C ASN A 81 -8.99 13.57 -3.22
N ASN A 82 -8.60 13.17 -2.00
CA ASN A 82 -8.85 13.99 -0.81
C ASN A 82 -7.64 14.27 0.06
N LEU A 83 -6.64 13.35 0.11
CA LEU A 83 -5.54 13.47 1.07
C LEU A 83 -4.34 14.22 0.49
N LEU A 84 -3.76 15.11 1.31
CA LEU A 84 -2.55 15.85 0.97
C LEU A 84 -1.35 14.91 0.85
N GLY A 85 -0.47 15.20 -0.09
CA GLY A 85 0.76 14.42 -0.32
C GLY A 85 0.54 13.03 -0.88
N VAL A 86 -0.70 12.64 -1.19
CA VAL A 86 -1.04 11.35 -1.79
C VAL A 86 -1.16 11.48 -3.30
N SER A 87 -0.58 10.54 -4.03
CA SER A 87 -0.83 10.29 -5.45
C SER A 87 -0.96 8.77 -5.67
N VAL A 88 -1.48 8.38 -6.81
CA VAL A 88 -1.70 6.97 -7.15
C VAL A 88 -1.09 6.70 -8.52
N ASN A 89 -0.35 5.60 -8.64
CA ASN A 89 0.07 5.03 -9.91
C ASN A 89 -0.69 3.72 -10.13
N GLU A 90 -1.10 3.48 -11.36
CA GLU A 90 -1.85 2.28 -11.75
C GLU A 90 -0.97 1.36 -12.61
N THR A 91 0.23 1.03 -12.11
CA THR A 91 1.22 0.23 -12.85
C THR A 91 0.67 -1.12 -13.31
N GLN A 92 -0.15 -1.77 -12.50
CA GLN A 92 -0.81 -3.03 -12.85
C GLN A 92 -2.11 -2.84 -13.65
N ASN A 93 -2.57 -1.60 -13.80
CA ASN A 93 -3.80 -1.23 -14.51
C ASN A 93 -5.06 -2.00 -14.05
N ASN A 94 -5.16 -2.25 -12.76
CA ASN A 94 -6.34 -2.82 -12.12
C ASN A 94 -6.78 -1.93 -10.95
N PRO A 95 -8.07 -1.58 -10.84
CA PRO A 95 -8.54 -0.63 -9.83
C PRO A 95 -8.34 -1.08 -8.38
N PHE A 96 -8.16 -2.37 -8.13
CA PHE A 96 -7.89 -2.92 -6.79
C PHE A 96 -6.42 -3.19 -6.52
N GLN A 97 -5.53 -2.89 -7.48
CA GLN A 97 -4.09 -3.10 -7.36
C GLN A 97 -3.27 -1.80 -7.60
N PRO A 98 -3.70 -0.64 -7.07
CA PRO A 98 -2.96 0.60 -7.26
C PRO A 98 -1.72 0.67 -6.38
N ASP A 99 -0.74 1.46 -6.83
CA ASP A 99 0.37 1.91 -5.99
C ASP A 99 -0.02 3.21 -5.31
N ILE A 100 -0.20 3.21 -3.99
CA ILE A 100 -0.43 4.43 -3.22
C ILE A 100 0.91 5.03 -2.84
N LEU A 101 1.09 6.30 -3.21
CA LEU A 101 2.28 7.08 -2.88
C LEU A 101 1.90 8.17 -1.88
N PHE A 102 2.64 8.27 -0.79
CA PHE A 102 2.49 9.35 0.18
C PHE A 102 3.83 10.03 0.40
N ARG A 103 3.92 11.32 0.04
CA ARG A 103 5.17 12.10 0.09
C ARG A 103 6.34 11.39 -0.62
N GLY A 104 6.04 10.65 -1.71
CA GLY A 104 7.01 9.88 -2.47
C GLY A 104 7.47 8.56 -1.85
N PHE A 105 6.78 8.07 -0.83
CA PHE A 105 6.93 6.72 -0.29
C PHE A 105 5.76 5.86 -0.74
N THR A 106 6.04 4.61 -1.07
CA THR A 106 5.08 3.71 -1.73
C THR A 106 4.50 2.68 -0.76
N ALA A 107 3.24 2.34 -0.98
CA ALA A 107 2.59 1.12 -0.54
C ALA A 107 1.92 0.47 -1.76
N SER A 108 2.49 -0.61 -2.26
CA SER A 108 2.13 -1.25 -3.52
C SER A 108 1.84 -2.74 -3.33
N PRO A 109 0.90 -3.33 -4.08
CA PRO A 109 0.76 -4.78 -4.17
C PRO A 109 1.82 -5.44 -5.07
N LEU A 110 2.56 -4.64 -5.87
CA LEU A 110 3.58 -5.15 -6.77
C LEU A 110 4.86 -5.49 -6.01
N LEU A 111 5.33 -6.73 -6.17
CA LEU A 111 6.65 -7.15 -5.70
C LEU A 111 7.75 -6.39 -6.46
N GLY A 112 8.87 -6.11 -5.81
CA GLY A 112 9.96 -5.36 -6.41
C GLY A 112 9.85 -3.84 -6.27
N THR A 113 8.69 -3.31 -5.89
CA THR A 113 8.54 -1.87 -5.60
C THR A 113 9.06 -1.55 -4.21
N PRO A 114 9.97 -0.59 -4.04
CA PRO A 114 10.48 -0.19 -2.73
C PRO A 114 9.34 0.33 -1.83
N GLN A 115 9.01 -0.42 -0.78
CA GLN A 115 7.93 -0.09 0.15
C GLN A 115 8.42 0.89 1.22
N GLY A 116 7.58 1.84 1.65
CA GLY A 116 7.96 2.85 2.64
C GLY A 116 6.83 3.30 3.56
N LEU A 117 5.65 2.67 3.47
CA LEU A 117 4.49 2.95 4.29
C LEU A 117 4.06 1.71 5.07
N SER A 118 3.78 1.88 6.36
CA SER A 118 3.15 0.84 7.17
C SER A 118 1.64 0.99 7.18
N VAL A 119 0.92 -0.08 6.87
CA VAL A 119 -0.55 -0.10 6.86
C VAL A 119 -1.05 -1.02 7.97
N PHE A 120 -1.99 -0.53 8.76
CA PHE A 120 -2.58 -1.25 9.89
C PHE A 120 -4.10 -1.36 9.73
N GLN A 121 -4.64 -2.51 10.08
CA GLN A 121 -6.09 -2.73 10.25
C GLN A 121 -6.34 -3.16 11.70
N ASP A 122 -7.10 -2.37 12.45
CA ASP A 122 -7.40 -2.59 13.87
C ASP A 122 -6.14 -2.96 14.72
N GLY A 123 -5.03 -2.24 14.49
CA GLY A 123 -3.76 -2.42 15.20
C GLY A 123 -2.83 -3.51 14.71
N VAL A 124 -3.25 -4.30 13.71
CA VAL A 124 -2.41 -5.33 13.07
C VAL A 124 -1.83 -4.80 11.78
N ARG A 125 -0.52 -4.95 11.59
CA ARG A 125 0.15 -4.59 10.35
C ARG A 125 -0.26 -5.56 9.23
N VAL A 126 -0.72 -5.04 8.09
CA VAL A 126 -1.24 -5.83 6.97
C VAL A 126 -0.30 -5.89 5.76
N ASN A 127 0.86 -5.23 5.83
CA ASN A 127 1.91 -5.43 4.83
C ASN A 127 2.35 -6.90 4.82
N GLU A 128 2.46 -7.48 3.63
CA GLU A 128 2.80 -8.90 3.45
C GLU A 128 4.28 -9.17 3.75
N PRO A 129 4.63 -10.15 4.58
CA PRO A 129 6.00 -10.35 5.07
C PRO A 129 7.01 -10.77 4.00
N PHE A 130 6.58 -11.27 2.84
CA PHE A 130 7.47 -11.70 1.76
C PHE A 130 8.21 -10.55 1.08
N GLY A 131 7.47 -9.50 0.70
CA GLY A 131 8.02 -8.34 -0.02
C GLY A 131 7.52 -7.01 0.55
N ASP A 132 6.95 -7.01 1.76
CA ASP A 132 6.35 -5.85 2.43
C ASP A 132 5.21 -5.18 1.64
N ALA A 133 4.71 -5.84 0.60
CA ALA A 133 3.65 -5.39 -0.28
C ALA A 133 2.31 -5.20 0.45
N VAL A 134 1.48 -4.29 -0.05
CA VAL A 134 0.12 -4.05 0.47
C VAL A 134 -0.91 -4.43 -0.57
N ASN A 135 -1.64 -5.50 -0.33
CA ASN A 135 -2.75 -5.94 -1.18
C ASN A 135 -4.02 -5.18 -0.80
N TRP A 136 -4.33 -4.10 -1.50
CA TRP A 136 -5.46 -3.22 -1.22
C TRP A 136 -6.81 -3.90 -1.42
N ASP A 137 -6.88 -4.85 -2.33
CA ASP A 137 -8.05 -5.71 -2.59
C ASP A 137 -8.46 -6.59 -1.41
N LEU A 138 -7.58 -6.77 -0.41
CA LEU A 138 -7.86 -7.54 0.80
C LEU A 138 -8.46 -6.70 1.93
N ILE A 139 -8.61 -5.39 1.75
CA ILE A 139 -9.17 -4.45 2.74
C ILE A 139 -10.59 -4.06 2.34
N PRO A 140 -11.64 -4.54 3.02
CA PRO A 140 -13.03 -4.24 2.65
C PRO A 140 -13.41 -2.80 3.01
N VAL A 141 -13.60 -1.96 1.99
CA VAL A 141 -13.88 -0.51 2.15
C VAL A 141 -15.16 -0.26 2.92
N ASN A 142 -16.20 -1.07 2.71
CA ASN A 142 -17.49 -0.96 3.41
C ASN A 142 -17.42 -1.30 4.91
N ALA A 143 -16.31 -1.93 5.36
CA ALA A 143 -16.08 -2.19 6.78
C ALA A 143 -15.30 -1.05 7.48
N ILE A 144 -14.87 -0.01 6.78
CA ILE A 144 -14.02 1.05 7.34
C ILE A 144 -14.86 2.08 8.11
N ALA A 145 -14.53 2.29 9.37
CA ALA A 145 -15.09 3.34 10.23
C ALA A 145 -14.25 4.63 10.21
N GLY A 146 -12.97 4.53 9.91
CA GLY A 146 -12.07 5.67 9.84
C GLY A 146 -10.67 5.32 9.42
N ILE A 147 -9.93 6.33 8.97
CA ILE A 147 -8.54 6.21 8.53
C ILE A 147 -7.75 7.34 9.17
N ASN A 148 -6.59 7.01 9.72
CA ASN A 148 -5.60 7.98 10.18
C ASN A 148 -4.33 7.83 9.35
N LEU A 149 -3.97 8.85 8.60
CA LEU A 149 -2.70 8.94 7.87
C LEU A 149 -1.73 9.82 8.68
N MET A 150 -0.73 9.19 9.26
CA MET A 150 0.30 9.86 10.05
C MET A 150 1.59 9.97 9.24
N PRO A 151 2.08 11.17 8.93
CA PRO A 151 3.28 11.37 8.14
C PRO A 151 4.55 11.18 8.96
N GLY A 152 5.65 10.95 8.24
CA GLY A 152 7.00 10.89 8.78
C GLY A 152 7.39 9.52 9.35
N SER A 153 8.64 9.41 9.73
CA SER A 153 9.26 8.17 10.20
C SER A 153 8.93 7.89 11.68
N ASN A 154 7.65 7.95 12.08
CA ASN A 154 7.26 7.79 13.48
C ASN A 154 7.60 6.38 14.00
N PRO A 155 8.57 6.23 14.92
CA PRO A 155 9.07 4.92 15.36
C PRO A 155 8.01 4.10 16.10
N VAL A 156 7.03 4.72 16.74
CA VAL A 156 5.99 4.03 17.51
C VAL A 156 5.20 3.03 16.64
N PHE A 157 5.04 3.32 15.36
CA PHE A 157 4.38 2.43 14.38
C PHE A 157 5.27 1.26 13.92
N GLY A 158 6.53 1.25 14.26
CA GLY A 158 7.41 0.08 14.07
C GLY A 158 8.11 0.03 12.72
N LEU A 159 8.26 -1.19 12.20
CA LEU A 159 9.04 -1.45 10.98
C LEU A 159 8.40 -0.83 9.73
N ASN A 160 9.26 -0.42 8.80
CA ASN A 160 8.91 0.15 7.49
C ASN A 160 8.04 1.42 7.55
N THR A 161 8.05 2.14 8.66
CA THR A 161 7.44 3.46 8.76
C THR A 161 8.47 4.52 8.35
N LEU A 162 8.82 4.55 7.05
CA LEU A 162 9.82 5.48 6.52
C LEU A 162 9.17 6.83 6.16
N GLY A 163 8.05 6.79 5.43
CA GLY A 163 7.31 7.96 4.96
C GLY A 163 6.06 8.26 5.74
N GLY A 164 5.49 7.25 6.39
CA GLY A 164 4.25 7.40 7.16
C GLY A 164 3.60 6.07 7.51
N SER A 165 2.51 6.17 8.26
CA SER A 165 1.64 5.03 8.59
C SER A 165 0.17 5.34 8.28
N LEU A 166 -0.54 4.34 7.80
CA LEU A 166 -1.96 4.34 7.55
C LEU A 166 -2.64 3.40 8.55
N SER A 167 -3.44 3.93 9.45
CA SER A 167 -4.21 3.13 10.42
C SER A 167 -5.67 3.13 10.04
N ILE A 168 -6.20 1.95 9.73
CA ILE A 168 -7.59 1.70 9.38
C ILE A 168 -8.30 1.14 10.61
N VAL A 169 -9.37 1.79 11.01
CA VAL A 169 -10.28 1.34 12.07
C VAL A 169 -11.55 0.81 11.42
N THR A 170 -11.95 -0.41 11.77
CA THR A 170 -13.16 -1.03 11.21
C THR A 170 -14.39 -0.74 12.04
N LYS A 171 -15.55 -0.79 11.38
CA LYS A 171 -16.89 -0.60 11.98
C LYS A 171 -17.18 -1.63 13.06
N ASN A 172 -18.04 -1.27 14.01
CA ASN A 172 -18.61 -2.16 15.01
C ASN A 172 -20.12 -1.86 15.20
N GLY A 173 -20.81 -2.75 15.90
CA GLY A 173 -22.25 -2.66 16.08
C GLY A 173 -22.73 -1.51 16.97
N ARG A 174 -21.85 -0.86 17.75
CA ARG A 174 -22.22 0.29 18.58
C ARG A 174 -22.26 1.58 17.81
N THR A 175 -21.27 1.76 16.93
CA THR A 175 -21.11 2.97 16.15
C THR A 175 -21.90 2.94 14.83
N HIS A 176 -22.20 1.71 14.33
CA HIS A 176 -22.89 1.50 13.05
C HIS A 176 -24.07 0.52 13.24
N GLN A 177 -25.17 1.05 13.78
CA GLN A 177 -26.38 0.28 14.00
C GLN A 177 -27.30 0.36 12.78
N GLY A 178 -28.07 -0.70 12.56
CA GLY A 178 -28.97 -0.83 11.43
C GLY A 178 -28.37 -1.59 10.27
N GLY A 179 -29.02 -1.53 9.12
CA GLY A 179 -28.56 -2.22 7.91
C GLY A 179 -28.62 -1.31 6.71
N ALA A 180 -27.70 -1.52 5.77
CA ALA A 180 -27.67 -0.87 4.47
C ALA A 180 -27.36 -1.88 3.37
N VAL A 181 -27.97 -1.69 2.22
CA VAL A 181 -27.62 -2.39 0.98
C VAL A 181 -27.40 -1.35 -0.09
N GLU A 182 -26.28 -1.42 -0.74
CA GLU A 182 -25.91 -0.56 -1.86
C GLU A 182 -25.67 -1.39 -3.09
N THR A 183 -26.21 -0.96 -4.21
CA THR A 183 -25.93 -1.56 -5.53
C THR A 183 -25.63 -0.45 -6.52
N SER A 184 -24.52 -0.57 -7.23
CA SER A 184 -24.13 0.36 -8.26
C SER A 184 -23.83 -0.35 -9.57
N PHE A 185 -24.04 0.36 -10.68
CA PHE A 185 -23.77 -0.08 -12.04
C PHE A 185 -22.96 0.99 -12.74
N GLY A 186 -22.06 0.58 -13.63
CA GLY A 186 -21.17 1.49 -14.33
C GLY A 186 -20.79 1.01 -15.72
N SER A 187 -19.88 1.72 -16.35
CA SER A 187 -19.27 1.36 -17.62
C SER A 187 -18.58 -0.02 -17.53
N TRP A 188 -18.36 -0.63 -18.68
CA TRP A 188 -17.66 -1.93 -18.83
C TRP A 188 -18.30 -3.06 -18.02
N GLY A 189 -19.64 -3.12 -18.01
CA GLY A 189 -20.37 -4.17 -17.29
C GLY A 189 -20.27 -4.08 -15.76
N ARG A 190 -19.69 -3.03 -15.19
CA ARG A 190 -19.48 -2.87 -13.74
C ARG A 190 -20.74 -3.05 -12.93
N LYS A 191 -20.65 -3.92 -11.95
CA LYS A 191 -21.68 -4.18 -10.92
C LYS A 191 -20.98 -4.27 -9.57
N ASN A 192 -21.47 -3.51 -8.63
CA ASN A 192 -21.00 -3.60 -7.25
C ASN A 192 -22.22 -3.72 -6.32
N THR A 193 -22.18 -4.66 -5.40
CA THR A 193 -23.19 -4.83 -4.37
C THR A 193 -22.52 -4.98 -3.01
N ALA A 194 -22.79 -4.04 -2.12
CA ALA A 194 -22.34 -4.05 -0.74
C ALA A 194 -23.55 -4.14 0.19
N ALA A 195 -23.42 -4.90 1.27
CA ALA A 195 -24.42 -4.99 2.31
C ALA A 195 -23.74 -4.96 3.68
N GLU A 196 -24.37 -4.30 4.63
CA GLU A 196 -23.89 -4.24 6.00
C GLU A 196 -25.06 -4.29 7.00
N PHE A 197 -24.79 -4.84 8.18
CA PHE A 197 -25.72 -4.88 9.28
C PHE A 197 -25.00 -4.88 10.62
N GLY A 198 -25.46 -4.04 11.54
CA GLY A 198 -24.89 -3.93 12.88
C GLY A 198 -25.94 -3.68 13.94
N GLY A 199 -25.62 -4.05 15.16
CA GLY A 199 -26.52 -3.87 16.29
C GLY A 199 -25.89 -4.14 17.64
N VAL A 200 -26.67 -3.84 18.68
CA VAL A 200 -26.31 -4.02 20.09
C VAL A 200 -27.39 -4.84 20.78
N SER A 201 -26.99 -5.76 21.67
CA SER A 201 -27.90 -6.53 22.51
C SER A 201 -28.76 -5.63 23.41
N ALA A 202 -29.93 -6.12 23.86
CA ALA A 202 -30.88 -5.35 24.66
C ALA A 202 -30.26 -4.84 26.00
N ASP A 203 -29.35 -5.60 26.58
CA ASP A 203 -28.60 -5.22 27.81
C ASP A 203 -27.41 -4.32 27.54
N GLY A 204 -27.12 -4.04 26.28
CA GLY A 204 -25.99 -3.20 25.86
C GLY A 204 -24.59 -3.85 26.00
N SER A 205 -24.51 -5.11 26.43
CA SER A 205 -23.22 -5.76 26.69
C SER A 205 -22.53 -6.29 25.44
N VAL A 206 -23.29 -6.77 24.45
CA VAL A 206 -22.77 -7.35 23.21
C VAL A 206 -23.13 -6.49 22.02
N ASP A 207 -22.21 -6.31 21.09
CA ASP A 207 -22.45 -5.70 19.79
C ASP A 207 -21.91 -6.59 18.67
N TYR A 208 -22.48 -6.43 17.49
CA TYR A 208 -22.09 -7.17 16.31
C TYR A 208 -22.20 -6.30 15.06
N PHE A 209 -21.30 -6.56 14.11
CA PHE A 209 -21.31 -5.94 12.79
C PHE A 209 -20.89 -6.98 11.76
N ILE A 210 -21.57 -7.00 10.62
CA ILE A 210 -21.22 -7.83 9.46
C ILE A 210 -21.35 -6.99 8.20
N SER A 211 -20.42 -7.14 7.28
CA SER A 211 -20.53 -6.55 5.94
C SER A 211 -19.95 -7.48 4.88
N GLY A 212 -20.52 -7.41 3.69
CA GLY A 212 -20.05 -8.12 2.51
C GLY A 212 -20.02 -7.22 1.29
N ASN A 213 -19.09 -7.49 0.38
CA ASN A 213 -18.96 -6.80 -0.90
C ASN A 213 -18.77 -7.80 -2.03
N TYR A 214 -19.47 -7.57 -3.13
CA TYR A 214 -19.30 -8.28 -4.40
C TYR A 214 -19.16 -7.28 -5.51
N PHE A 215 -18.02 -7.31 -6.20
CA PHE A 215 -17.71 -6.46 -7.34
C PHE A 215 -17.39 -7.34 -8.55
N ASP A 216 -17.91 -6.97 -9.72
CA ASP A 216 -17.69 -7.62 -11.01
C ASP A 216 -17.65 -6.58 -12.11
N GLU A 217 -16.64 -6.68 -13.00
CA GLU A 217 -16.43 -5.75 -14.12
C GLU A 217 -15.67 -6.44 -15.25
N ASP A 218 -16.04 -6.17 -16.51
CA ASP A 218 -15.32 -6.65 -17.69
C ASP A 218 -13.98 -5.91 -17.91
N GLY A 219 -13.84 -4.71 -17.31
CA GLY A 219 -12.68 -3.83 -17.46
C GLY A 219 -12.72 -2.95 -18.71
N TRP A 220 -12.00 -1.80 -18.65
CA TRP A 220 -11.97 -0.85 -19.77
C TRP A 220 -10.96 -1.23 -20.87
N ARG A 221 -9.96 -2.05 -20.52
CA ARG A 221 -9.01 -2.61 -21.47
C ARG A 221 -9.46 -4.00 -21.92
N ASP A 222 -8.98 -4.41 -23.08
CA ASP A 222 -9.19 -5.74 -23.59
C ASP A 222 -8.76 -6.79 -22.57
N TYR A 223 -9.56 -7.84 -22.41
CA TYR A 223 -9.27 -8.99 -21.55
C TYR A 223 -8.89 -8.64 -20.09
N SER A 224 -9.56 -7.64 -19.47
CA SER A 224 -9.24 -7.17 -18.12
C SER A 224 -10.35 -7.36 -17.05
N PRO A 225 -11.06 -8.51 -17.02
CA PRO A 225 -12.12 -8.72 -16.03
C PRO A 225 -11.60 -8.76 -14.59
N THR A 226 -12.43 -8.27 -13.69
CA THR A 226 -12.12 -8.23 -12.25
C THR A 226 -13.32 -8.68 -11.44
N GLU A 227 -13.11 -9.64 -10.55
CA GLU A 227 -14.09 -10.08 -9.55
C GLU A 227 -13.50 -9.96 -8.15
N VAL A 228 -14.19 -9.23 -7.24
CA VAL A 228 -13.77 -9.04 -5.84
C VAL A 228 -14.91 -9.48 -4.91
N LYS A 229 -14.59 -10.37 -3.98
CA LYS A 229 -15.48 -10.87 -2.94
C LYS A 229 -14.84 -10.67 -1.57
N GLN A 230 -15.51 -9.91 -0.72
CA GLN A 230 -15.02 -9.59 0.60
C GLN A 230 -16.09 -9.80 1.64
N LEU A 231 -15.69 -10.28 2.80
CA LEU A 231 -16.54 -10.46 3.98
C LEU A 231 -15.82 -9.91 5.20
N PHE A 232 -16.53 -9.15 6.00
CA PHE A 232 -16.07 -8.69 7.32
C PHE A 232 -17.13 -8.99 8.38
N ALA A 233 -16.69 -9.45 9.54
CA ALA A 233 -17.56 -9.64 10.71
C ALA A 233 -16.81 -9.26 11.97
N LYS A 234 -17.50 -8.59 12.91
CA LYS A 234 -16.97 -8.22 14.23
C LYS A 234 -18.02 -8.46 15.30
N VAL A 235 -17.62 -9.09 16.39
CA VAL A 235 -18.42 -9.23 17.61
C VAL A 235 -17.66 -8.60 18.75
N GLY A 236 -18.31 -7.70 19.48
CA GLY A 236 -17.79 -7.01 20.64
C GLY A 236 -18.54 -7.37 21.90
N TRP A 237 -17.83 -7.47 23.01
CA TRP A 237 -18.37 -7.52 24.36
C TRP A 237 -17.76 -6.43 25.22
N GLN A 238 -18.56 -5.78 26.03
CA GLN A 238 -18.05 -4.80 27.00
C GLN A 238 -18.81 -4.82 28.31
N ASN A 239 -18.11 -4.39 29.34
CA ASN A 239 -18.67 -3.97 30.63
C ASN A 239 -18.14 -2.56 30.98
N GLU A 240 -18.25 -2.14 32.24
CA GLU A 240 -17.83 -0.80 32.69
C GLU A 240 -16.33 -0.53 32.49
N THR A 241 -15.48 -1.56 32.59
CA THR A 241 -14.00 -1.40 32.58
C THR A 241 -13.33 -2.09 31.42
N SER A 242 -13.99 -3.03 30.75
CA SER A 242 -13.35 -3.89 29.75
C SER A 242 -14.14 -3.93 28.45
N ARG A 243 -13.42 -4.03 27.34
CA ARG A 243 -13.95 -4.32 26.02
C ARG A 243 -13.14 -5.42 25.33
N LEU A 244 -13.80 -6.37 24.70
CA LEU A 244 -13.21 -7.40 23.84
C LEU A 244 -13.91 -7.36 22.48
N GLU A 245 -13.14 -7.46 21.40
CA GLU A 245 -13.65 -7.49 20.02
C GLU A 245 -12.95 -8.60 19.25
N LEU A 246 -13.72 -9.52 18.71
CA LEU A 246 -13.23 -10.52 17.77
C LEU A 246 -13.71 -10.13 16.37
N SER A 247 -12.77 -9.97 15.44
CA SER A 247 -13.09 -9.68 14.05
C SER A 247 -12.53 -10.76 13.11
N TYR A 248 -13.23 -10.94 11.99
CA TYR A 248 -12.84 -11.79 10.88
C TYR A 248 -12.91 -10.99 9.58
N THR A 249 -11.83 -11.03 8.77
CA THR A 249 -11.81 -10.51 7.40
C THR A 249 -11.51 -11.68 6.46
N GLY A 250 -12.35 -11.88 5.47
CA GLY A 250 -12.18 -12.87 4.41
C GLY A 250 -12.24 -12.22 3.03
N ALA A 251 -11.42 -12.70 2.09
CA ALA A 251 -11.47 -12.28 0.69
C ALA A 251 -11.17 -13.45 -0.24
N ASP A 252 -11.76 -13.40 -1.45
CA ASP A 252 -11.50 -14.30 -2.57
C ASP A 252 -11.66 -13.51 -3.87
N ASN A 253 -10.53 -13.02 -4.39
CA ASN A 253 -10.47 -12.06 -5.48
C ASN A 253 -9.76 -12.65 -6.70
N ASN A 254 -10.28 -12.33 -7.89
CA ASN A 254 -9.71 -12.69 -9.17
C ASN A 254 -9.63 -11.44 -10.04
N MET A 255 -8.42 -10.96 -10.28
CA MET A 255 -8.16 -9.67 -10.91
C MET A 255 -7.24 -9.86 -12.10
N ILE A 256 -7.58 -9.20 -13.20
CA ILE A 256 -6.69 -9.08 -14.37
C ILE A 256 -6.20 -7.64 -14.42
N GLY A 257 -4.88 -7.48 -14.47
CA GLY A 257 -4.24 -6.19 -14.59
C GLY A 257 -3.19 -6.27 -15.68
N ASN A 258 -3.54 -5.86 -16.89
CA ASN A 258 -2.71 -6.04 -18.09
C ASN A 258 -1.50 -5.08 -18.18
N GLY A 259 -1.03 -4.58 -17.06
CA GLY A 259 0.23 -3.86 -16.94
C GLY A 259 0.39 -2.65 -17.86
N LEU A 260 1.63 -2.31 -18.13
CA LEU A 260 2.01 -1.24 -19.03
C LEU A 260 1.97 -1.72 -20.48
N ILE A 261 1.82 -0.78 -21.42
CA ILE A 261 1.84 -1.04 -22.86
C ILE A 261 2.81 -0.07 -23.51
N GLN A 262 3.46 -0.53 -24.57
CA GLN A 262 4.28 0.31 -25.42
C GLN A 262 3.42 1.38 -26.12
N GLU A 263 3.89 2.63 -26.14
CA GLU A 263 3.14 3.76 -26.73
C GLU A 263 2.83 3.54 -28.21
N GLU A 264 3.71 2.88 -28.93
CA GLU A 264 3.54 2.55 -30.34
C GLU A 264 2.33 1.62 -30.56
N LEU A 265 2.23 0.55 -29.76
CA LEU A 265 1.07 -0.35 -29.79
C LEU A 265 -0.22 0.39 -29.46
N MET A 266 -0.18 1.27 -28.46
CA MET A 266 -1.34 2.08 -28.10
C MET A 266 -1.75 3.04 -29.22
N ARG A 267 -0.81 3.61 -29.97
CA ARG A 267 -1.09 4.47 -31.12
C ARG A 267 -1.68 3.68 -32.31
N GLN A 268 -1.20 2.46 -32.52
CA GLN A 268 -1.60 1.63 -33.65
C GLN A 268 -2.95 0.94 -33.44
N PHE A 269 -3.22 0.42 -32.23
CA PHE A 269 -4.36 -0.45 -31.95
C PHE A 269 -5.39 0.15 -31.00
N GLY A 270 -5.16 1.34 -30.44
CA GLY A 270 -6.06 1.99 -29.48
C GLY A 270 -5.59 1.89 -28.03
N ARG A 271 -6.23 2.68 -27.16
CA ARG A 271 -5.86 2.79 -25.74
C ARG A 271 -6.30 1.56 -24.92
N GLU A 272 -7.30 0.84 -25.39
CA GLU A 272 -7.86 -0.37 -24.79
C GLU A 272 -7.01 -1.61 -25.03
N THR A 273 -6.08 -1.56 -25.99
CA THR A 273 -5.22 -2.71 -26.30
C THR A 273 -4.27 -3.06 -25.16
N ILE A 274 -3.76 -4.28 -25.18
CA ILE A 274 -2.86 -4.84 -24.18
C ILE A 274 -1.54 -5.27 -24.83
N ASN A 275 -0.47 -5.42 -24.04
CA ASN A 275 0.78 -5.97 -24.56
C ASN A 275 0.67 -7.48 -24.76
N THR A 276 0.44 -8.21 -23.68
CA THR A 276 0.28 -9.66 -23.64
C THR A 276 -0.83 -10.05 -22.67
N ARG A 277 -1.21 -11.32 -22.64
CA ARG A 277 -2.14 -11.91 -21.66
C ARG A 277 -1.87 -13.41 -21.47
N PRO A 278 -2.32 -14.01 -20.35
CA PRO A 278 -3.06 -13.42 -19.21
C PRO A 278 -2.15 -12.64 -18.27
N ASP A 279 -2.72 -11.66 -17.53
CA ASP A 279 -2.10 -10.98 -16.40
C ASP A 279 -2.99 -11.11 -15.17
N GLN A 280 -3.08 -12.33 -14.65
CA GLN A 280 -4.02 -12.68 -13.59
C GLN A 280 -3.38 -12.68 -12.21
N THR A 281 -4.03 -12.03 -11.26
CA THR A 281 -3.74 -12.17 -9.82
C THR A 281 -4.98 -12.71 -9.10
N LYS A 282 -4.81 -13.81 -8.36
CA LYS A 282 -5.81 -14.36 -7.44
C LYS A 282 -5.32 -14.23 -6.01
N ASN A 283 -6.09 -13.50 -5.19
CA ASN A 283 -5.79 -13.30 -3.78
C ASN A 283 -6.87 -13.92 -2.90
N THR A 284 -6.47 -14.69 -1.88
CA THR A 284 -7.39 -15.13 -0.82
C THR A 284 -6.86 -14.73 0.54
N LEU A 285 -7.77 -14.35 1.45
CA LEU A 285 -7.46 -13.94 2.81
C LEU A 285 -8.35 -14.65 3.83
N SER A 286 -7.75 -15.06 4.94
CA SER A 286 -8.42 -15.37 6.19
C SER A 286 -7.66 -14.68 7.32
N PHE A 287 -8.30 -13.69 7.97
CA PHE A 287 -7.67 -12.87 9.00
C PHE A 287 -8.60 -12.78 10.21
N LEU A 288 -8.13 -13.33 11.34
CA LEU A 288 -8.75 -13.24 12.65
C LEU A 288 -7.95 -12.29 13.53
N ASN A 289 -8.64 -11.38 14.22
CA ASN A 289 -8.03 -10.45 15.16
C ASN A 289 -8.88 -10.33 16.41
N LEU A 290 -8.28 -10.58 17.58
CA LEU A 290 -8.88 -10.38 18.89
C LEU A 290 -8.25 -9.16 19.54
N ASN A 291 -9.02 -8.09 19.70
CA ASN A 291 -8.64 -6.88 20.39
C ASN A 291 -9.25 -6.85 21.80
N GLY A 292 -8.50 -6.34 22.75
CA GLY A 292 -9.00 -6.14 24.13
C GLY A 292 -8.50 -4.85 24.74
N SER A 293 -9.34 -4.23 25.56
CA SER A 293 -8.93 -3.12 26.42
C SER A 293 -9.51 -3.30 27.83
N HIS A 294 -8.74 -2.86 28.84
CA HIS A 294 -9.15 -2.91 30.25
C HIS A 294 -8.63 -1.69 31.00
N TRP A 295 -9.53 -1.02 31.69
CA TRP A 295 -9.20 0.05 32.62
C TRP A 295 -9.00 -0.51 34.04
N PHE A 296 -7.78 -0.44 34.54
CA PHE A 296 -7.48 -0.81 35.93
C PHE A 296 -8.00 0.24 36.92
N ASN A 297 -8.00 1.49 36.50
CA ASN A 297 -8.57 2.66 37.16
C ASN A 297 -8.72 3.78 36.11
N ASP A 298 -9.14 4.98 36.51
CA ASP A 298 -9.42 6.11 35.61
C ASP A 298 -8.19 6.58 34.82
N ASP A 299 -6.98 6.24 35.26
CA ASP A 299 -5.71 6.74 34.70
C ASP A 299 -4.90 5.66 33.97
N VAL A 300 -5.21 4.38 34.15
CA VAL A 300 -4.40 3.27 33.61
C VAL A 300 -5.23 2.33 32.75
N GLN A 301 -4.89 2.29 31.46
CA GLN A 301 -5.52 1.41 30.49
C GLN A 301 -4.51 0.41 29.90
N LEU A 302 -4.86 -0.86 29.89
CA LEU A 302 -4.24 -1.88 29.06
C LEU A 302 -5.00 -1.99 27.74
N THR A 303 -4.29 -2.01 26.62
CA THR A 303 -4.83 -2.40 25.31
C THR A 303 -3.93 -3.48 24.71
N ALA A 304 -4.53 -4.54 24.17
CA ALA A 304 -3.77 -5.62 23.55
C ALA A 304 -4.54 -6.22 22.38
N ASN A 305 -3.81 -6.80 21.43
CA ASN A 305 -4.38 -7.66 20.42
C ASN A 305 -3.56 -8.93 20.23
N THR A 306 -4.21 -9.93 19.65
CA THR A 306 -3.56 -11.10 19.07
C THR A 306 -4.27 -11.48 17.78
N TYR A 307 -3.51 -11.95 16.80
CA TYR A 307 -4.07 -12.21 15.49
C TYR A 307 -3.47 -13.47 14.84
N TYR A 308 -4.24 -14.00 13.88
CA TYR A 308 -3.79 -14.98 12.90
C TYR A 308 -4.24 -14.52 11.51
N ARG A 309 -3.29 -14.42 10.57
CA ARG A 309 -3.55 -13.98 9.20
C ARG A 309 -2.93 -14.97 8.22
N GLN A 310 -3.74 -15.49 7.31
CA GLN A 310 -3.30 -16.33 6.21
C GLN A 310 -3.67 -15.64 4.90
N SER A 311 -2.69 -15.39 4.06
CA SER A 311 -2.87 -14.90 2.70
C SER A 311 -2.29 -15.89 1.69
N ASN A 312 -2.93 -15.97 0.53
CA ASN A 312 -2.44 -16.80 -0.56
C ASN A 312 -2.67 -16.03 -1.87
N ARG A 313 -1.56 -15.72 -2.53
CA ARG A 313 -1.53 -15.03 -3.83
C ARG A 313 -1.06 -16.02 -4.89
N LYS A 314 -1.75 -16.04 -6.02
CA LYS A 314 -1.34 -16.76 -7.23
C LYS A 314 -1.33 -15.77 -8.38
N THR A 315 -0.26 -15.77 -9.16
CA THR A 315 -0.17 -14.99 -10.38
C THR A 315 0.00 -15.92 -11.59
N LEU A 316 -0.55 -15.50 -12.70
CA LEU A 316 -0.31 -16.09 -14.00
C LEU A 316 -0.14 -14.92 -14.97
N ASN A 317 1.07 -14.77 -15.49
CA ASN A 317 1.43 -13.70 -16.41
C ASN A 317 1.93 -14.31 -17.71
N GLY A 318 1.30 -13.91 -18.82
CA GLY A 318 1.78 -14.21 -20.16
C GLY A 318 2.60 -13.04 -20.65
N ASP A 319 3.83 -13.31 -21.04
CA ASP A 319 4.78 -12.28 -21.47
C ASP A 319 5.45 -12.65 -22.77
N VAL A 320 6.16 -11.71 -23.37
CA VAL A 320 7.09 -12.00 -24.45
C VAL A 320 8.29 -12.74 -23.85
N ASN A 321 8.83 -13.71 -24.57
CA ASN A 321 10.09 -14.35 -24.17
C ASN A 321 11.23 -13.38 -24.56
N ASP A 322 12.00 -12.95 -23.56
CA ASP A 322 13.04 -11.93 -23.73
C ASP A 322 14.27 -12.47 -24.49
N ASP A 323 14.49 -13.78 -24.47
CA ASP A 323 15.61 -14.45 -25.13
C ASP A 323 15.27 -14.83 -26.59
N PHE A 324 14.07 -14.43 -27.06
CA PHE A 324 13.58 -14.70 -28.42
C PHE A 324 14.41 -13.95 -29.46
N ASP A 325 15.09 -14.71 -30.34
CA ASP A 325 15.85 -14.17 -31.47
C ASP A 325 14.97 -14.02 -32.72
N TYR A 326 14.77 -12.77 -33.17
CA TYR A 326 14.00 -12.42 -34.38
C TYR A 326 14.71 -12.75 -35.69
N GLY A 327 15.54 -13.81 -35.75
CA GLY A 327 16.24 -14.24 -36.98
C GLY A 327 15.34 -14.71 -38.10
N ASP A 328 15.93 -15.03 -39.25
CA ASP A 328 15.29 -15.41 -40.53
C ASP A 328 14.57 -16.78 -40.56
N VAL A 329 14.29 -17.38 -39.41
CA VAL A 329 13.66 -18.72 -39.28
C VAL A 329 12.14 -18.54 -39.07
N ASP A 330 11.34 -19.47 -39.62
CA ASP A 330 9.93 -19.60 -39.23
C ASP A 330 9.86 -20.09 -37.79
N TRP A 331 9.97 -19.12 -36.90
CA TRP A 331 10.10 -19.32 -35.45
C TRP A 331 8.92 -20.04 -34.79
N ASN A 332 7.69 -19.92 -35.41
CA ASN A 332 6.54 -20.69 -34.94
C ASN A 332 6.74 -22.18 -35.10
N ASP A 333 7.23 -22.61 -36.30
CA ASP A 333 7.52 -24.00 -36.57
C ASP A 333 8.72 -24.49 -35.75
N ALA A 334 9.72 -23.66 -35.54
CA ALA A 334 10.87 -23.98 -34.67
C ALA A 334 10.45 -24.16 -33.22
N CYS A 335 9.67 -23.25 -32.67
CA CYS A 335 9.13 -23.33 -31.31
C CYS A 335 8.23 -24.55 -31.13
N LEU A 336 7.32 -24.85 -32.09
CA LEU A 336 6.48 -26.05 -32.05
C LEU A 336 7.28 -27.34 -32.18
N GLY A 337 8.47 -27.28 -32.75
CA GLY A 337 9.40 -28.41 -32.91
C GLY A 337 10.33 -28.62 -31.71
N ALA A 338 10.39 -27.66 -30.77
CA ALA A 338 11.22 -27.77 -29.58
C ALA A 338 10.79 -28.95 -28.71
N VAL A 339 11.75 -29.73 -28.23
CA VAL A 339 11.51 -30.93 -27.40
C VAL A 339 12.08 -30.78 -25.99
N SER A 340 12.84 -29.72 -25.74
CA SER A 340 13.42 -29.36 -24.44
C SER A 340 13.25 -27.85 -24.18
N ALA A 341 13.50 -27.43 -22.94
CA ALA A 341 13.52 -26.02 -22.58
C ALA A 341 14.66 -25.26 -23.28
N GLU A 342 15.83 -25.87 -23.39
CA GLU A 342 17.01 -25.29 -24.08
C GLU A 342 16.72 -25.05 -25.57
N ASP A 343 16.00 -25.98 -26.24
CA ASP A 343 15.57 -25.79 -27.64
C ASP A 343 14.53 -24.67 -27.79
N ALA A 344 13.72 -24.42 -26.76
CA ALA A 344 12.60 -23.47 -26.76
C ALA A 344 13.04 -22.03 -26.48
N GLU A 345 14.12 -21.83 -25.72
CA GLU A 345 14.54 -20.54 -25.17
C GLU A 345 14.71 -19.45 -26.23
N GLY A 346 15.51 -19.69 -27.27
CA GLY A 346 15.78 -18.70 -28.31
C GLY A 346 14.73 -18.65 -29.43
N VAL A 347 13.79 -19.61 -29.51
CA VAL A 347 12.87 -19.75 -30.66
C VAL A 347 11.39 -19.55 -30.29
N CYS A 348 11.02 -19.61 -29.02
CA CYS A 348 9.64 -19.42 -28.57
C CYS A 348 9.39 -17.95 -28.23
N SER A 349 8.37 -17.35 -28.84
CA SER A 349 8.07 -15.90 -28.72
C SER A 349 7.41 -15.51 -27.41
N GLY A 350 6.93 -16.44 -26.61
CA GLY A 350 6.19 -16.18 -25.39
C GLY A 350 6.61 -17.01 -24.19
N ALA A 351 6.30 -16.49 -23.00
CA ALA A 351 6.51 -17.16 -21.73
C ALA A 351 5.28 -17.05 -20.84
N LEU A 352 4.93 -18.12 -20.14
CA LEU A 352 3.90 -18.14 -19.10
C LEU A 352 4.55 -18.25 -17.73
N ASN A 353 4.54 -17.14 -17.02
CA ASN A 353 5.11 -17.01 -15.68
C ASN A 353 4.04 -17.32 -14.62
N ARG A 354 4.31 -18.29 -13.76
CA ARG A 354 3.42 -18.66 -12.66
C ARG A 354 4.10 -18.43 -11.34
N SER A 355 3.40 -17.80 -10.40
CA SER A 355 3.88 -17.76 -9.02
C SER A 355 2.79 -18.10 -8.01
N LYS A 356 3.21 -18.57 -6.85
CA LYS A 356 2.35 -18.83 -5.72
C LYS A 356 3.05 -18.45 -4.44
N THR A 357 2.48 -17.48 -3.73
CA THR A 357 2.95 -17.05 -2.41
C THR A 357 1.90 -17.40 -1.37
N LYS A 358 2.23 -18.26 -0.43
CA LYS A 358 1.40 -18.54 0.75
C LYS A 358 2.11 -18.01 1.98
N GLN A 359 1.41 -17.22 2.78
CA GLN A 359 1.93 -16.57 3.97
C GLN A 359 0.98 -16.85 5.16
N ASP A 360 1.55 -17.36 6.23
CA ASP A 360 0.87 -17.61 7.50
C ASP A 360 1.56 -16.78 8.57
N GLY A 361 0.85 -15.79 9.14
CA GLY A 361 1.37 -14.88 10.16
C GLY A 361 0.52 -14.91 11.44
N TYR A 362 1.18 -14.78 12.57
CA TYR A 362 0.54 -14.56 13.87
C TYR A 362 1.38 -13.67 14.75
N GLY A 363 0.73 -12.99 15.66
CA GLY A 363 1.43 -12.10 16.56
C GLY A 363 0.55 -11.57 17.67
N PHE A 364 1.17 -10.76 18.50
CA PHE A 364 0.47 -10.02 19.53
C PHE A 364 1.12 -8.67 19.75
N ASN A 365 0.32 -7.68 20.14
CA ASN A 365 0.77 -6.38 20.61
C ASN A 365 0.07 -6.07 21.91
N ALA A 366 0.77 -5.39 22.83
CA ALA A 366 0.21 -4.93 24.09
C ALA A 366 0.81 -3.57 24.46
N GLN A 367 -0.01 -2.71 25.05
CA GLN A 367 0.43 -1.41 25.56
C GLN A 367 -0.31 -1.04 26.84
N LEU A 368 0.39 -0.35 27.73
CA LEU A 368 -0.15 0.29 28.92
C LEU A 368 -0.09 1.80 28.72
N ALA A 369 -1.22 2.47 28.86
CA ALA A 369 -1.33 3.91 28.85
C ALA A 369 -1.54 4.41 30.28
N PHE A 370 -0.76 5.40 30.68
CA PHE A 370 -0.82 6.08 31.96
C PHE A 370 -1.15 7.55 31.73
N SER A 371 -2.29 8.00 32.24
CA SER A 371 -2.78 9.39 32.12
C SER A 371 -2.60 10.20 33.41
N GLN A 372 -1.86 9.67 34.36
CA GLN A 372 -1.61 10.32 35.63
C GLN A 372 -0.74 11.59 35.48
N PRO A 373 -1.07 12.68 36.17
CA PRO A 373 -0.22 13.87 36.17
C PRO A 373 1.21 13.58 36.63
N PHE A 374 2.19 14.03 35.84
CA PHE A 374 3.60 14.00 36.23
C PHE A 374 4.06 15.39 36.65
N MET A 375 4.61 15.53 37.86
CA MET A 375 5.02 16.84 38.44
C MET A 375 3.90 17.89 38.37
N GLN A 376 2.64 17.50 38.66
CA GLN A 376 1.44 18.34 38.60
C GLN A 376 1.08 18.84 37.21
N LYS A 377 1.61 18.24 36.16
CA LYS A 377 1.33 18.54 34.77
C LYS A 377 0.59 17.38 34.12
N GLN A 378 -0.33 17.69 33.19
CA GLN A 378 -0.98 16.63 32.39
C GLN A 378 0.07 15.86 31.63
N ASN A 379 -0.02 14.56 31.71
CA ASN A 379 0.93 13.63 31.11
C ASN A 379 0.20 12.41 30.55
N GLN A 380 0.65 11.92 29.39
CA GLN A 380 0.23 10.65 28.86
C GLN A 380 1.47 9.85 28.44
N LEU A 381 1.78 8.81 29.21
CA LEU A 381 2.84 7.87 28.92
C LEU A 381 2.22 6.57 28.39
N ILE A 382 2.66 6.10 27.22
CA ILE A 382 2.30 4.79 26.67
C ILE A 382 3.60 3.98 26.55
N VAL A 383 3.59 2.78 27.11
CA VAL A 383 4.67 1.79 26.97
C VAL A 383 4.10 0.53 26.35
N GLY A 384 4.72 0.02 25.33
CA GLY A 384 4.20 -1.14 24.61
C GLY A 384 5.27 -2.04 24.02
N LEU A 385 4.82 -3.21 23.64
CA LEU A 385 5.62 -4.23 22.99
C LEU A 385 4.80 -4.95 21.90
N GLY A 386 5.50 -5.53 20.95
CA GLY A 386 4.89 -6.35 19.91
C GLY A 386 5.80 -7.47 19.48
N TYR A 387 5.20 -8.56 19.03
CA TYR A 387 5.85 -9.70 18.42
C TYR A 387 5.04 -10.19 17.23
N ASP A 388 5.72 -10.41 16.10
CA ASP A 388 5.15 -10.94 14.88
C ASP A 388 6.00 -12.09 14.36
N HIS A 389 5.37 -13.17 13.96
CA HIS A 389 5.97 -14.32 13.29
C HIS A 389 5.27 -14.61 11.97
N SER A 390 6.05 -14.91 10.94
CA SER A 390 5.50 -15.27 9.64
C SER A 390 6.27 -16.44 9.00
N ASN A 391 5.52 -17.36 8.39
CA ASN A 391 6.04 -18.40 7.52
C ASN A 391 5.61 -18.10 6.09
N ILE A 392 6.55 -18.16 5.17
CA ILE A 392 6.38 -17.85 3.75
C ILE A 392 6.70 -19.10 2.94
N LYS A 393 5.87 -19.39 1.95
CA LYS A 393 6.13 -20.40 0.92
C LYS A 393 5.94 -19.72 -0.42
N PHE A 394 7.03 -19.58 -1.15
CA PHE A 394 7.03 -19.01 -2.50
C PHE A 394 7.47 -20.08 -3.49
N ASN A 395 6.69 -20.24 -4.54
CA ASN A 395 7.00 -21.11 -5.66
C ASN A 395 6.80 -20.31 -6.95
N GLN A 396 7.66 -20.55 -7.93
CA GLN A 396 7.62 -19.92 -9.24
C GLN A 396 8.10 -20.89 -10.30
N SER A 397 7.54 -20.78 -11.52
CA SER A 397 8.01 -21.44 -12.73
C SER A 397 7.66 -20.60 -13.96
N THR A 398 8.43 -20.78 -15.03
CA THR A 398 8.18 -20.19 -16.35
C THR A 398 8.08 -21.33 -17.36
N GLU A 399 7.03 -21.29 -18.19
CA GLU A 399 6.77 -22.23 -19.29
C GLU A 399 6.89 -21.46 -20.61
N PHE A 400 7.67 -21.99 -21.55
CA PHE A 400 7.79 -21.41 -22.88
C PHE A 400 6.51 -21.62 -23.71
N GLY A 401 6.23 -20.68 -24.60
CA GLY A 401 5.01 -20.67 -25.41
C GLY A 401 5.12 -19.76 -26.62
N ILE A 402 4.00 -19.62 -27.31
CA ILE A 402 3.87 -18.78 -28.51
C ILE A 402 2.88 -17.65 -28.21
N VAL A 403 3.24 -16.41 -28.55
CA VAL A 403 2.34 -15.27 -28.55
C VAL A 403 1.44 -15.35 -29.76
N ASN A 404 0.14 -15.56 -29.58
CA ASN A 404 -0.85 -15.69 -30.64
C ASN A 404 -1.37 -14.34 -31.13
N GLU A 405 -2.18 -14.34 -32.23
CA GLU A 405 -2.75 -13.14 -32.84
C GLU A 405 -3.60 -12.28 -31.91
N THR A 406 -4.14 -12.86 -30.81
CA THR A 406 -4.91 -12.15 -29.79
C THR A 406 -4.05 -11.72 -28.61
N ARG A 407 -2.73 -11.72 -28.76
CA ARG A 407 -1.72 -11.42 -27.73
C ARG A 407 -1.78 -12.32 -26.52
N GLY A 408 -2.42 -13.50 -26.66
CA GLY A 408 -2.37 -14.55 -25.64
C GLY A 408 -1.10 -15.38 -25.80
N VAL A 409 -0.57 -15.89 -24.69
CA VAL A 409 0.53 -16.85 -24.70
C VAL A 409 -0.05 -18.26 -24.61
N ASP A 410 0.22 -19.07 -25.62
CA ASP A 410 -0.15 -20.49 -25.67
C ASP A 410 1.07 -21.31 -25.23
N GLY A 411 1.01 -21.89 -24.02
CA GLY A 411 2.12 -22.66 -23.45
C GLY A 411 2.29 -24.02 -24.11
N LEU A 412 3.53 -24.51 -24.17
CA LEU A 412 3.91 -25.78 -24.81
C LEU A 412 4.18 -26.90 -23.80
N GLY A 413 4.11 -26.63 -22.49
CA GLY A 413 4.45 -27.61 -21.45
C GLY A 413 5.96 -27.78 -21.24
N LEU A 414 6.78 -26.91 -21.82
CA LEU A 414 8.23 -26.88 -21.65
C LEU A 414 8.57 -25.84 -20.57
N GLU A 415 8.94 -26.28 -19.38
CA GLU A 415 9.32 -25.40 -18.27
C GLU A 415 10.81 -25.07 -18.33
N SER A 416 11.14 -23.78 -18.11
CA SER A 416 12.53 -23.32 -17.98
C SER A 416 13.13 -23.84 -16.67
N ASP A 417 14.27 -24.49 -16.75
CA ASP A 417 15.00 -25.00 -15.57
C ASP A 417 15.59 -23.85 -14.74
N GLU A 418 15.93 -22.72 -15.36
CA GLU A 418 16.53 -21.56 -14.71
C GLU A 418 15.53 -20.70 -13.94
N ALA A 419 14.25 -20.74 -14.33
CA ALA A 419 13.19 -19.92 -13.73
C ALA A 419 12.37 -20.61 -12.64
N VAL A 420 12.85 -21.74 -12.12
CA VAL A 420 12.14 -22.47 -11.04
C VAL A 420 12.62 -22.03 -9.67
N VAL A 421 11.67 -21.64 -8.81
CA VAL A 421 11.95 -21.25 -7.42
C VAL A 421 11.06 -22.03 -6.44
N ASP A 422 11.63 -22.59 -5.39
CA ASP A 422 10.93 -23.11 -4.20
C ASP A 422 11.58 -22.58 -2.93
N LEU A 423 11.12 -21.41 -2.47
CA LEU A 423 11.65 -20.70 -1.32
C LEU A 423 10.75 -20.86 -0.09
N ARG A 424 11.37 -21.13 1.07
CA ARG A 424 10.73 -21.09 2.39
C ARG A 424 11.34 -19.97 3.22
N GLY A 425 10.55 -18.92 3.46
CA GLY A 425 10.92 -17.79 4.30
C GLY A 425 10.34 -17.92 5.71
N LYS A 426 11.07 -17.39 6.70
CA LYS A 426 10.58 -17.15 8.06
C LYS A 426 11.03 -15.77 8.50
N THR A 427 10.09 -15.03 9.07
CA THR A 427 10.37 -13.70 9.65
C THR A 427 9.90 -13.69 11.09
N ASP A 428 10.81 -13.36 12.01
CA ASP A 428 10.52 -13.12 13.43
C ASP A 428 10.86 -11.69 13.76
N SER A 429 9.91 -10.91 14.24
CA SER A 429 10.16 -9.54 14.68
C SER A 429 9.59 -9.27 16.05
N TRP A 430 10.30 -8.45 16.83
CA TRP A 430 9.80 -7.92 18.09
C TRP A 430 10.25 -6.48 18.29
N GLY A 431 9.49 -5.74 19.04
CA GLY A 431 9.82 -4.37 19.38
C GLY A 431 9.26 -3.95 20.71
N ILE A 432 9.98 -3.04 21.36
CA ILE A 432 9.54 -2.38 22.61
C ILE A 432 9.56 -0.87 22.34
N PHE A 433 8.51 -0.17 22.74
CA PHE A 433 8.43 1.27 22.57
C PHE A 433 7.89 1.98 23.81
N ALA A 434 8.23 3.24 23.89
CA ALA A 434 7.60 4.18 24.80
C ALA A 434 7.36 5.49 24.06
N THR A 435 6.24 6.14 24.36
CA THR A 435 5.92 7.51 23.95
C THR A 435 5.29 8.25 25.10
N ASP A 436 5.77 9.44 25.35
CA ASP A 436 5.34 10.29 26.45
C ASP A 436 4.99 11.68 25.92
N THR A 437 3.79 12.16 26.21
CA THR A 437 3.36 13.52 25.89
C THR A 437 3.07 14.28 27.16
N LEU A 438 3.98 15.19 27.49
CA LEU A 438 3.93 16.04 28.67
C LEU A 438 3.46 17.45 28.31
N SER A 439 2.36 17.88 28.91
CA SER A 439 1.89 19.28 28.83
C SER A 439 2.72 20.15 29.78
N LEU A 440 3.72 20.85 29.25
CA LEU A 440 4.58 21.75 30.03
C LEU A 440 3.75 22.89 30.69
N ASN A 441 2.72 23.32 29.99
CA ASN A 441 1.61 24.17 30.42
C ASN A 441 0.45 24.01 29.42
N ASP A 442 -0.61 24.83 29.53
CA ASP A 442 -1.81 24.76 28.68
C ASP A 442 -1.53 25.02 27.18
N GLN A 443 -0.36 25.57 26.85
CA GLN A 443 0.00 25.94 25.48
C GLN A 443 1.11 25.06 24.88
N TRP A 444 2.00 24.48 25.70
CA TRP A 444 3.17 23.75 25.23
C TRP A 444 3.08 22.27 25.59
N HIS A 445 3.18 21.42 24.60
CA HIS A 445 3.14 19.97 24.72
C HIS A 445 4.39 19.37 24.08
N LEU A 446 5.18 18.65 24.90
CA LEU A 446 6.40 17.96 24.49
C LEU A 446 6.10 16.48 24.35
N THR A 447 6.33 15.92 23.15
CA THR A 447 6.24 14.48 22.91
C THR A 447 7.63 13.91 22.73
N MET A 448 7.98 12.86 23.46
CA MET A 448 9.20 12.09 23.30
C MET A 448 8.86 10.63 23.09
N SER A 449 9.43 10.02 22.05
CA SER A 449 9.17 8.62 21.73
C SER A 449 10.46 7.89 21.40
N GLY A 450 10.45 6.59 21.61
CA GLY A 450 11.53 5.73 21.21
C GLY A 450 11.06 4.30 21.03
N ARG A 451 11.62 3.60 20.06
CA ARG A 451 11.35 2.19 19.81
C ARG A 451 12.63 1.45 19.49
N TYR A 452 12.84 0.33 20.12
CA TYR A 452 13.82 -0.65 19.71
C TYR A 452 13.12 -1.75 18.94
N ASN A 453 13.61 -2.04 17.73
CA ASN A 453 13.17 -3.12 16.87
C ASN A 453 14.28 -4.15 16.68
N HIS A 454 13.89 -5.41 16.63
CA HIS A 454 14.73 -6.53 16.22
C HIS A 454 13.93 -7.38 15.24
N ILE A 455 14.52 -7.71 14.08
CA ILE A 455 13.93 -8.58 13.07
C ILE A 455 14.97 -9.59 12.60
N LYS A 456 14.52 -10.82 12.44
CA LYS A 456 15.27 -11.91 11.85
C LYS A 456 14.54 -12.44 10.62
N VAL A 457 15.24 -12.48 9.49
CA VAL A 457 14.74 -13.03 8.23
C VAL A 457 15.58 -14.26 7.89
N LYS A 458 14.93 -15.38 7.66
CA LYS A 458 15.57 -16.63 7.27
C LYS A 458 14.93 -17.15 5.99
N ASN A 459 15.73 -17.28 4.94
CA ASN A 459 15.40 -17.94 3.71
C ASN A 459 15.98 -19.37 3.69
N THR A 460 15.27 -20.29 3.07
CA THR A 460 15.70 -21.67 2.82
C THR A 460 15.26 -22.03 1.41
N ASP A 461 16.22 -22.17 0.53
CA ASP A 461 16.05 -22.67 -0.82
C ASP A 461 15.82 -24.19 -0.77
N LYS A 462 14.85 -24.66 -1.54
CA LYS A 462 14.51 -26.09 -1.63
C LYS A 462 15.05 -26.76 -2.88
N ILE A 463 15.54 -25.97 -3.84
CA ILE A 463 16.15 -26.42 -5.10
C ILE A 463 17.66 -26.40 -4.94
N ASN A 464 18.24 -25.25 -4.62
CA ASN A 464 19.68 -25.05 -4.49
C ASN A 464 20.08 -24.97 -3.01
N PRO A 465 20.61 -26.06 -2.41
CA PRO A 465 21.12 -26.00 -1.04
C PRO A 465 22.38 -25.11 -0.98
N VAL A 466 22.75 -24.67 0.22
CA VAL A 466 23.99 -23.91 0.45
C VAL A 466 25.21 -24.70 -0.10
N GLY A 467 26.02 -24.04 -0.91
CA GLY A 467 27.16 -24.63 -1.60
C GLY A 467 26.84 -25.16 -3.01
N SER A 468 25.68 -24.76 -3.58
CA SER A 468 25.36 -25.01 -5.00
C SER A 468 26.14 -24.02 -5.86
N ILE A 469 27.36 -24.39 -6.22
CA ILE A 469 28.25 -23.56 -7.04
C ILE A 469 27.95 -23.80 -8.51
N GLU A 470 27.59 -22.75 -9.22
CA GLU A 470 27.35 -22.76 -10.67
C GLU A 470 28.24 -21.74 -11.37
N GLU A 471 28.58 -21.99 -12.62
CA GLU A 471 29.26 -21.03 -13.48
C GLU A 471 28.23 -20.06 -14.06
N VAL A 472 28.14 -18.87 -13.45
CA VAL A 472 27.16 -17.82 -13.83
C VAL A 472 27.62 -16.93 -14.97
N SER A 473 28.91 -16.97 -15.29
CA SER A 473 29.54 -16.34 -16.44
C SER A 473 30.89 -17.03 -16.70
N PRO A 474 31.46 -16.94 -17.91
CA PRO A 474 32.72 -17.62 -18.23
C PRO A 474 33.83 -17.39 -17.20
N GLY A 475 34.16 -18.41 -16.42
CA GLY A 475 35.17 -18.38 -15.37
C GLY A 475 34.74 -17.77 -14.03
N ILE A 476 33.45 -17.39 -13.87
CA ILE A 476 32.87 -16.86 -12.63
C ILE A 476 31.94 -17.92 -12.03
N PHE A 477 32.29 -18.39 -10.84
CA PHE A 477 31.54 -19.39 -10.11
C PHE A 477 30.95 -18.78 -8.84
N GLU A 478 29.63 -18.90 -8.66
CA GLU A 478 28.88 -18.32 -7.54
C GLU A 478 28.04 -19.40 -6.83
N ASP A 479 27.75 -19.20 -5.54
CA ASP A 479 26.73 -19.99 -4.84
C ASP A 479 25.35 -19.41 -5.19
N VAL A 480 24.60 -20.14 -6.00
CA VAL A 480 23.28 -19.72 -6.51
C VAL A 480 22.13 -19.95 -5.50
N THR A 481 22.43 -20.35 -4.28
CA THR A 481 21.41 -20.58 -3.25
C THR A 481 20.70 -19.30 -2.84
N LEU A 482 19.37 -19.38 -2.64
CA LEU A 482 18.56 -18.34 -2.02
C LEU A 482 18.54 -18.44 -0.49
N SER A 483 19.30 -19.39 0.08
CA SER A 483 19.33 -19.64 1.52
C SER A 483 20.14 -18.55 2.23
N GLY A 484 19.55 -17.94 3.27
CA GLY A 484 20.23 -16.94 4.08
C GLY A 484 19.62 -16.80 5.48
N ASN A 485 20.34 -16.17 6.40
CA ASN A 485 19.89 -15.93 7.75
C ASN A 485 20.40 -14.58 8.26
N HIS A 486 19.55 -13.57 8.21
CA HIS A 486 19.88 -12.18 8.46
C HIS A 486 19.18 -11.66 9.72
N SER A 487 19.80 -10.70 10.37
CA SER A 487 19.29 -10.10 11.61
C SER A 487 19.58 -8.61 11.63
N PHE A 488 18.54 -7.81 11.84
CA PHE A 488 18.63 -6.36 11.85
C PHE A 488 18.06 -5.82 13.17
N SER A 489 18.74 -4.84 13.74
CA SER A 489 18.29 -4.21 14.98
C SER A 489 18.57 -2.72 14.95
N ARG A 490 17.68 -1.92 15.56
CA ARG A 490 17.90 -0.50 15.71
C ARG A 490 17.00 0.10 16.80
N PHE A 491 17.54 1.08 17.51
CA PHE A 491 16.77 2.04 18.30
C PHE A 491 16.44 3.27 17.42
N ASN A 492 15.16 3.63 17.35
CA ASN A 492 14.64 4.76 16.57
C ASN A 492 14.03 5.78 17.55
N PRO A 493 14.63 6.98 17.71
CA PRO A 493 14.08 8.05 18.54
C PRO A 493 13.12 8.95 17.77
N ALA A 494 12.24 9.63 18.50
CA ALA A 494 11.48 10.76 18.03
C ALA A 494 11.27 11.80 19.11
N VAL A 495 11.21 13.07 18.70
CA VAL A 495 10.86 14.19 19.59
C VAL A 495 10.02 15.19 18.82
N GLY A 496 9.01 15.73 19.47
CA GLY A 496 8.15 16.75 18.88
C GLY A 496 7.65 17.74 19.92
N LEU A 497 7.39 18.95 19.47
CA LEU A 497 6.90 20.04 20.32
C LEU A 497 5.70 20.69 19.62
N SER A 498 4.57 20.80 20.33
CA SER A 498 3.39 21.54 19.89
C SER A 498 3.21 22.77 20.76
N PHE A 499 2.88 23.91 20.11
CA PHE A 499 2.59 25.18 20.74
C PHE A 499 1.22 25.69 20.29
N THR A 500 0.30 25.86 21.21
CA THR A 500 -1.08 26.28 20.99
C THR A 500 -1.29 27.66 21.65
N PRO A 501 -0.84 28.76 21.01
CA PRO A 501 -0.95 30.11 21.60
C PRO A 501 -2.39 30.56 21.78
N THR A 502 -3.28 30.06 20.93
CA THR A 502 -4.73 30.33 20.98
C THR A 502 -5.49 29.05 20.69
N LYS A 503 -6.79 29.00 20.98
CA LYS A 503 -7.65 27.84 20.67
C LYS A 503 -7.80 27.55 19.17
N ASP A 504 -7.38 28.49 18.32
CA ASP A 504 -7.55 28.45 16.88
C ASP A 504 -6.21 28.35 16.11
N LEU A 505 -5.09 28.21 16.83
CA LEU A 505 -3.77 28.06 16.21
C LEU A 505 -2.91 27.08 17.00
N THR A 506 -2.39 26.07 16.29
CA THR A 506 -1.31 25.21 16.78
C THR A 506 -0.14 25.27 15.81
N VAL A 507 1.05 25.50 16.32
CA VAL A 507 2.33 25.42 15.61
C VAL A 507 3.11 24.25 16.17
N TYR A 508 3.77 23.46 15.34
CA TYR A 508 4.50 22.28 15.81
C TYR A 508 5.77 22.04 15.00
N GLY A 509 6.68 21.32 15.61
CA GLY A 509 7.87 20.80 14.94
C GLY A 509 8.27 19.46 15.51
N SER A 510 8.78 18.57 14.66
CA SER A 510 9.20 17.23 15.06
C SER A 510 10.44 16.74 14.32
N TYR A 511 11.16 15.82 14.99
CA TYR A 511 12.22 15.00 14.44
C TYR A 511 11.92 13.54 14.74
N ASN A 512 11.99 12.68 13.71
CA ASN A 512 11.67 11.26 13.83
C ASN A 512 12.72 10.44 13.07
N GLU A 513 13.05 9.25 13.60
CA GLU A 513 13.83 8.24 12.88
C GLU A 513 13.03 6.94 12.74
N GLY A 514 13.14 6.30 11.57
CA GLY A 514 12.53 5.00 11.28
C GLY A 514 13.54 4.06 10.63
N MET A 515 13.20 2.77 10.59
CA MET A 515 13.98 1.77 9.88
C MET A 515 13.09 0.85 9.04
N ARG A 516 13.62 0.39 7.92
CA ARG A 516 13.12 -0.74 7.16
C ARG A 516 14.22 -1.81 7.07
N ALA A 517 13.90 -3.04 7.41
CA ALA A 517 14.77 -4.16 7.14
C ALA A 517 14.52 -4.70 5.73
N PRO A 518 15.54 -5.25 5.06
CA PRO A 518 15.33 -6.00 3.83
C PRO A 518 14.34 -7.16 4.05
N THR A 519 13.53 -7.41 3.05
CA THR A 519 12.51 -8.47 3.06
C THR A 519 13.10 -9.81 2.62
N SER A 520 12.35 -10.89 2.82
CA SER A 520 12.71 -12.23 2.34
C SER A 520 12.93 -12.26 0.82
N MET A 521 12.13 -11.50 0.08
CA MET A 521 12.25 -11.38 -1.37
C MET A 521 13.51 -10.61 -1.78
N GLU A 522 13.74 -9.44 -1.19
CA GLU A 522 14.90 -8.60 -1.53
C GLU A 522 16.23 -9.32 -1.23
N LEU A 523 16.31 -10.01 -0.10
CA LEU A 523 17.47 -10.82 0.26
C LEU A 523 17.70 -12.00 -0.69
N GLY A 524 16.64 -12.58 -1.25
CA GLY A 524 16.75 -13.63 -2.27
C GLY A 524 16.91 -13.09 -3.69
N CYS A 525 17.17 -11.80 -3.89
CA CYS A 525 17.30 -11.17 -5.19
C CYS A 525 18.29 -10.00 -5.13
N ALA A 526 19.47 -10.22 -4.59
CA ALA A 526 20.43 -9.15 -4.36
C ALA A 526 21.81 -9.39 -5.01
N ASN A 527 22.05 -10.54 -5.66
CA ASN A 527 23.32 -10.83 -6.33
C ASN A 527 23.36 -10.24 -7.75
N PRO A 528 24.26 -9.28 -8.04
CA PRO A 528 24.38 -8.69 -9.37
C PRO A 528 24.89 -9.68 -10.43
N ASN A 529 25.65 -10.70 -10.04
CA ASN A 529 26.17 -11.73 -10.95
C ASN A 529 25.14 -12.80 -11.30
N VAL A 530 24.07 -12.90 -10.50
CA VAL A 530 22.94 -13.81 -10.67
C VAL A 530 21.67 -12.97 -10.53
N PRO A 531 21.31 -12.14 -11.54
CA PRO A 531 20.12 -11.29 -11.47
C PRO A 531 18.84 -12.11 -11.45
N CYS A 532 17.79 -11.54 -10.85
CA CYS A 532 16.47 -12.17 -10.79
C CYS A 532 15.47 -11.49 -11.73
N LYS A 533 14.53 -12.26 -12.27
CA LYS A 533 13.43 -11.77 -13.08
C LYS A 533 12.20 -11.54 -12.20
N LEU A 534 11.95 -10.31 -11.77
CA LEU A 534 10.76 -9.99 -10.97
C LEU A 534 9.56 -9.62 -11.86
N PRO A 535 8.39 -10.16 -11.54
CA PRO A 535 8.05 -11.03 -10.40
C PRO A 535 8.44 -12.50 -10.57
N ASN A 536 9.25 -12.87 -11.53
CA ASN A 536 9.30 -14.19 -12.13
C ASN A 536 10.56 -15.01 -11.89
N ALA A 537 11.69 -14.47 -11.39
CA ALA A 537 12.85 -15.26 -11.01
C ALA A 537 13.59 -14.69 -9.80
N MET A 538 14.25 -15.51 -9.02
CA MET A 538 15.05 -15.11 -7.85
C MET A 538 16.42 -15.78 -7.90
N ALA A 539 17.48 -15.05 -7.54
CA ALA A 539 18.84 -15.57 -7.49
C ALA A 539 19.73 -14.81 -6.49
N GLY A 540 20.52 -15.54 -5.70
CA GLY A 540 21.65 -15.09 -4.88
C GLY A 540 21.35 -14.19 -3.68
N ASP A 541 22.22 -14.19 -2.66
CA ASP A 541 22.02 -13.50 -1.37
C ASP A 541 23.28 -12.72 -0.91
N PRO A 542 23.64 -11.54 -1.51
CA PRO A 542 24.56 -10.63 -0.86
C PRO A 542 23.89 -9.87 0.30
N PRO A 543 24.64 -9.45 1.31
CA PRO A 543 24.09 -8.80 2.49
C PRO A 543 23.60 -7.39 2.19
N LEU A 544 22.28 -7.19 2.11
CA LEU A 544 21.68 -5.86 2.10
C LEU A 544 21.70 -5.23 3.50
N GLU A 545 21.93 -3.93 3.56
CA GLU A 545 21.83 -3.13 4.76
C GLU A 545 20.38 -2.64 5.00
N LYS A 546 20.05 -2.37 6.25
CA LYS A 546 18.75 -1.77 6.61
C LYS A 546 18.67 -0.32 6.16
N VAL A 547 17.54 0.09 5.61
CA VAL A 547 17.24 1.49 5.32
C VAL A 547 16.97 2.25 6.61
N VAL A 548 17.57 3.44 6.75
CA VAL A 548 17.34 4.36 7.89
C VAL A 548 16.80 5.69 7.36
N SER A 549 15.59 6.02 7.78
CA SER A 549 14.92 7.28 7.45
C SER A 549 15.02 8.28 8.59
N LYS A 550 15.34 9.54 8.28
CA LYS A 550 15.38 10.67 9.22
C LYS A 550 14.51 11.80 8.69
N THR A 551 13.46 12.14 9.44
CA THR A 551 12.45 13.13 9.04
C THR A 551 12.45 14.31 9.99
N PHE A 552 12.48 15.50 9.43
CA PHE A 552 12.12 16.77 10.06
C PHE A 552 10.80 17.26 9.50
N GLU A 553 9.88 17.67 10.35
CA GLU A 553 8.64 18.32 9.97
C GLU A 553 8.41 19.57 10.82
N PHE A 554 7.95 20.64 10.19
CA PHE A 554 7.47 21.85 10.84
C PHE A 554 6.17 22.26 10.21
N GLY A 555 5.17 22.58 11.01
CA GLY A 555 3.85 22.92 10.49
C GLY A 555 3.02 23.76 11.45
N ALA A 556 1.89 24.18 10.92
CA ALA A 556 0.87 24.88 11.69
C ALA A 556 -0.51 24.51 11.17
N ARG A 557 -1.51 24.54 12.05
CA ARG A 557 -2.92 24.28 11.74
C ARG A 557 -3.82 25.10 12.63
N GLY A 558 -5.03 25.32 12.18
CA GLY A 558 -5.99 26.05 12.99
C GLY A 558 -7.29 26.40 12.26
N ASN A 559 -8.05 27.28 12.87
CA ASN A 559 -9.29 27.82 12.33
C ASN A 559 -9.06 29.25 11.86
N LEU A 560 -9.37 29.57 10.60
CA LEU A 560 -9.43 30.96 10.12
C LEU A 560 -10.74 31.64 10.59
N THR A 561 -11.81 30.86 10.61
CA THR A 561 -13.11 31.19 11.14
C THR A 561 -13.72 29.96 11.81
N SER A 562 -14.89 30.09 12.43
CA SER A 562 -15.62 28.93 12.98
C SER A 562 -15.89 27.83 11.95
N ASN A 563 -15.87 28.15 10.65
CA ASN A 563 -16.29 27.29 9.56
C ASN A 563 -15.18 27.00 8.54
N ILE A 564 -13.98 27.55 8.73
CA ILE A 564 -12.85 27.34 7.82
C ILE A 564 -11.65 26.89 8.64
N LYS A 565 -11.19 25.66 8.38
CA LYS A 565 -9.96 25.08 8.94
C LYS A 565 -8.84 25.14 7.92
N TRP A 566 -7.61 25.23 8.39
CA TRP A 566 -6.42 25.18 7.55
C TRP A 566 -5.32 24.37 8.19
N SER A 567 -4.45 23.82 7.37
CA SER A 567 -3.19 23.20 7.79
C SER A 567 -2.09 23.48 6.78
N GLY A 568 -0.87 23.57 7.27
CA GLY A 568 0.31 23.70 6.42
C GLY A 568 1.50 23.03 7.09
N ALA A 569 2.29 22.27 6.32
CA ALA A 569 3.48 21.61 6.81
C ALA A 569 4.59 21.62 5.76
N VAL A 570 5.82 21.85 6.20
CA VAL A 570 7.04 21.61 5.42
C VAL A 570 7.78 20.43 6.02
N TYR A 571 8.33 19.57 5.18
CA TYR A 571 9.03 18.37 5.64
C TYR A 571 10.29 18.09 4.82
N ARG A 572 11.21 17.37 5.43
CA ARG A 572 12.41 16.85 4.80
C ARG A 572 12.74 15.50 5.40
N THR A 573 12.73 14.47 4.55
CA THR A 573 13.12 13.09 4.88
C THR A 573 14.34 12.69 4.07
N VAL A 574 15.32 12.08 4.72
CA VAL A 574 16.50 11.49 4.07
C VAL A 574 16.55 10.02 4.45
N ASN A 575 16.52 9.15 3.45
CA ASN A 575 16.83 7.74 3.60
C ASN A 575 18.34 7.56 3.43
N HIS A 576 18.92 6.74 4.29
CA HIS A 576 20.27 6.23 4.20
C HIS A 576 20.20 4.76 3.84
N ASP A 577 21.10 4.31 2.98
CA ASP A 577 21.18 2.94 2.50
C ASP A 577 19.84 2.48 1.89
N ASP A 578 19.23 3.36 1.06
CA ASP A 578 17.92 3.13 0.44
C ASP A 578 18.04 1.95 -0.53
N ILE A 579 17.09 1.03 -0.47
CA ILE A 579 17.09 -0.18 -1.30
C ILE A 579 16.25 0.09 -2.55
N GLN A 580 16.84 -0.14 -3.73
CA GLN A 580 16.17 -0.02 -5.02
C GLN A 580 16.39 -1.30 -5.83
N PHE A 581 15.48 -1.58 -6.74
CA PHE A 581 15.66 -2.62 -7.74
C PHE A 581 16.43 -2.03 -8.91
N ILE A 582 17.54 -2.64 -9.27
CA ILE A 582 18.42 -2.26 -10.37
C ILE A 582 18.20 -3.28 -11.48
N SER A 583 17.75 -2.82 -12.65
CA SER A 583 17.63 -3.69 -13.83
C SER A 583 19.03 -3.96 -14.38
N THR A 584 19.32 -5.20 -14.78
CA THR A 584 20.57 -5.58 -15.45
C THR A 584 20.41 -5.58 -16.96
N ASN A 585 19.19 -5.83 -17.45
CA ASN A 585 18.83 -5.75 -18.86
C ASN A 585 17.34 -5.38 -18.94
N GLN A 586 16.97 -4.41 -19.77
CA GLN A 586 15.59 -3.96 -19.88
C GLN A 586 14.73 -4.82 -20.80
N THR A 587 15.33 -5.59 -21.67
CA THR A 587 14.60 -6.49 -22.58
C THR A 587 14.06 -7.70 -21.83
N ASN A 588 14.74 -8.23 -20.83
CA ASN A 588 14.31 -9.44 -20.10
C ASN A 588 13.83 -9.23 -18.67
N GLY A 589 13.66 -7.97 -18.21
CA GLY A 589 13.11 -7.67 -16.90
C GLY A 589 13.94 -8.17 -15.71
N MET A 590 15.18 -8.59 -15.97
CA MET A 590 16.10 -9.06 -14.93
C MET A 590 16.70 -7.91 -14.15
N GLY A 591 17.04 -8.16 -12.88
CA GLY A 591 17.68 -7.19 -12.01
C GLY A 591 17.99 -7.74 -10.63
N TYR A 592 18.43 -6.87 -9.75
CA TYR A 592 18.74 -7.21 -8.37
C TYR A 592 18.45 -6.03 -7.45
N PHE A 593 18.34 -6.29 -6.15
CA PHE A 593 18.23 -5.23 -5.14
C PHE A 593 19.60 -4.82 -4.63
N ASP A 594 19.81 -3.52 -4.48
CA ASP A 594 21.01 -2.97 -3.87
C ASP A 594 20.71 -1.72 -3.03
N ASN A 595 21.63 -1.41 -2.13
CA ASN A 595 21.62 -0.20 -1.35
C ASN A 595 22.23 0.98 -2.17
N VAL A 596 21.37 1.76 -2.82
CA VAL A 596 21.78 2.88 -3.71
C VAL A 596 22.26 4.13 -2.97
N GLY A 597 22.63 4.00 -1.70
CA GLY A 597 23.12 5.10 -0.88
C GLY A 597 21.99 5.97 -0.32
N LYS A 598 21.92 7.25 -0.68
CA LYS A 598 20.96 8.19 -0.06
C LYS A 598 19.94 8.69 -1.05
N THR A 599 18.69 8.75 -0.59
CA THR A 599 17.61 9.47 -1.28
C THR A 599 16.98 10.51 -0.34
N ARG A 600 16.42 11.56 -0.91
CA ARG A 600 15.76 12.63 -0.15
C ARG A 600 14.38 12.94 -0.70
N ARG A 601 13.45 13.16 0.19
CA ARG A 601 12.12 13.69 -0.11
C ARG A 601 11.88 14.93 0.74
N MET A 602 11.53 16.03 0.09
CA MET A 602 11.19 17.28 0.78
C MET A 602 10.01 17.95 0.10
N GLY A 603 9.19 18.63 0.88
CA GLY A 603 7.99 19.23 0.30
C GLY A 603 7.21 20.13 1.24
N LEU A 604 6.06 20.54 0.72
CA LEU A 604 5.09 21.40 1.38
C LEU A 604 3.69 20.83 1.14
N ASP A 605 2.92 20.68 2.21
CA ASP A 605 1.49 20.35 2.14
C ASP A 605 0.67 21.50 2.69
N LEU A 606 -0.35 21.96 1.94
CA LEU A 606 -1.29 22.99 2.33
C LEU A 606 -2.71 22.48 2.18
N GLY A 607 -3.52 22.63 3.21
CA GLY A 607 -4.93 22.21 3.23
C GLY A 607 -5.84 23.33 3.73
N LEU A 608 -6.99 23.46 3.08
CA LEU A 608 -8.10 24.33 3.47
C LEU A 608 -9.39 23.54 3.40
N THR A 609 -10.20 23.59 4.45
CA THR A 609 -11.51 22.94 4.49
C THR A 609 -12.52 23.95 5.00
N GLY A 610 -13.62 24.11 4.28
CA GLY A 610 -14.67 25.04 4.63
C GLY A 610 -16.06 24.43 4.60
N ASP A 611 -16.91 24.85 5.56
CA ASP A 611 -18.31 24.46 5.66
C ASP A 611 -19.17 25.74 5.79
N MET A 612 -19.92 26.06 4.76
CA MET A 612 -20.73 27.26 4.65
C MET A 612 -22.21 26.89 4.54
N GLY A 613 -22.71 26.18 5.51
CA GLY A 613 -24.10 25.76 5.58
C GLY A 613 -24.43 24.66 4.56
N LYS A 614 -24.94 25.02 3.38
CA LYS A 614 -25.24 24.07 2.31
C LYS A 614 -24.02 23.74 1.42
N PHE A 615 -22.94 24.49 1.53
CA PHE A 615 -21.75 24.36 0.69
C PHE A 615 -20.56 23.94 1.54
N SER A 616 -20.02 22.76 1.26
CA SER A 616 -18.78 22.24 1.84
C SER A 616 -17.72 22.11 0.76
N TRP A 617 -16.48 22.41 1.10
CA TRP A 617 -15.37 22.32 0.18
C TRP A 617 -14.06 21.98 0.90
N ASN A 618 -13.17 21.33 0.15
CA ASN A 618 -11.81 21.02 0.55
C ASN A 618 -10.88 21.44 -0.60
N ALA A 619 -9.78 22.10 -0.30
CA ALA A 619 -8.74 22.43 -1.26
C ALA A 619 -7.38 22.05 -0.67
N GLY A 620 -6.64 21.24 -1.41
CA GLY A 620 -5.34 20.74 -1.01
C GLY A 620 -4.29 21.00 -2.09
N TYR A 621 -3.11 21.47 -1.68
CA TYR A 621 -1.95 21.61 -2.55
C TYR A 621 -0.75 20.95 -1.91
N SER A 622 -0.05 20.12 -2.68
CA SER A 622 1.18 19.46 -2.26
C SER A 622 2.30 19.73 -3.26
N TYR A 623 3.47 20.10 -2.75
CA TYR A 623 4.71 20.16 -3.50
C TYR A 623 5.67 19.09 -2.97
N LEU A 624 6.25 18.29 -3.87
CA LEU A 624 7.20 17.24 -3.54
C LEU A 624 8.44 17.37 -4.44
N ARG A 625 9.62 17.37 -3.83
CA ARG A 625 10.88 17.16 -4.52
C ARG A 625 11.58 15.93 -3.95
N ALA A 626 11.61 14.86 -4.73
CA ALA A 626 12.26 13.60 -4.40
C ALA A 626 13.52 13.43 -5.29
N THR A 627 14.70 13.22 -4.68
CA THR A 627 15.98 13.21 -5.40
C THR A 627 16.92 12.13 -4.88
N TYR A 628 17.77 11.65 -5.77
CA TYR A 628 18.99 10.94 -5.39
C TYR A 628 19.97 11.90 -4.71
N GLU A 629 20.64 11.45 -3.65
CA GLU A 629 21.64 12.23 -2.90
C GLU A 629 23.04 11.61 -2.96
N SER A 630 23.16 10.52 -3.72
CA SER A 630 24.41 9.84 -4.07
C SER A 630 24.49 9.73 -5.59
N ASP A 631 25.70 9.75 -6.14
CA ASP A 631 25.95 9.36 -7.53
C ASP A 631 25.89 7.83 -7.59
N LEU A 632 25.28 7.28 -8.63
CA LEU A 632 25.19 5.84 -8.87
C LEU A 632 25.11 5.55 -10.36
N GLU A 633 25.46 4.35 -10.72
CA GLU A 633 25.32 3.79 -12.06
C GLU A 633 24.17 2.80 -12.07
N LEU A 634 23.28 2.91 -13.04
CA LEU A 634 22.15 2.00 -13.24
C LEU A 634 22.23 1.42 -14.64
N THR A 635 22.00 0.13 -14.77
CA THR A 635 21.85 -0.50 -16.09
C THR A 635 20.57 -0.02 -16.74
N ASN A 636 20.67 0.46 -17.97
CA ASN A 636 19.54 0.95 -18.75
C ASN A 636 19.95 1.13 -20.22
N GLU A 637 19.72 0.11 -21.03
CA GLU A 637 20.10 0.06 -22.43
C GLU A 637 19.27 1.01 -23.30
N VAL A 638 17.98 1.17 -22.99
CA VAL A 638 17.03 1.93 -23.83
C VAL A 638 17.01 3.44 -23.52
N ASN A 639 17.75 3.89 -22.53
CA ASN A 639 17.89 5.32 -22.25
C ASN A 639 18.80 5.98 -23.30
N SER A 640 18.34 7.05 -23.96
CA SER A 640 19.09 7.76 -25.01
C SER A 640 20.49 8.27 -24.60
N THR A 641 20.82 8.22 -23.33
CA THR A 641 22.12 8.61 -22.78
C THR A 641 22.91 7.41 -22.26
N SER A 642 22.46 6.19 -22.57
CA SER A 642 23.16 4.97 -22.20
C SER A 642 24.55 4.91 -22.84
N ASN A 643 25.51 4.41 -22.10
CA ASN A 643 26.87 4.18 -22.56
C ASN A 643 27.34 2.82 -22.04
N GLY A 644 27.40 1.83 -22.95
CA GLY A 644 27.70 0.44 -22.57
C GLY A 644 26.65 -0.09 -21.58
N ASP A 645 25.37 0.03 -21.96
CA ASP A 645 24.20 -0.49 -21.24
C ASP A 645 23.92 0.15 -19.87
N SER A 646 24.62 1.23 -19.54
CA SER A 646 24.40 1.91 -18.24
C SER A 646 24.18 3.42 -18.38
N ILE A 647 23.52 4.00 -17.39
CA ILE A 647 23.33 5.44 -17.22
C ILE A 647 23.94 5.91 -15.92
N GLN A 648 24.45 7.14 -15.93
CA GLN A 648 24.97 7.81 -14.76
C GLN A 648 23.91 8.68 -14.11
N VAL A 649 23.38 8.25 -12.97
CA VAL A 649 22.50 9.05 -12.12
C VAL A 649 23.37 9.93 -11.21
N LYS A 650 23.06 11.20 -11.13
CA LYS A 650 23.82 12.17 -10.34
C LYS A 650 23.02 12.63 -9.14
N LYS A 651 23.73 13.02 -8.11
CA LYS A 651 23.11 13.70 -6.97
C LYS A 651 22.30 14.91 -7.43
N GLY A 652 21.01 14.92 -7.05
CA GLY A 652 20.05 15.96 -7.41
C GLY A 652 19.09 15.55 -8.52
N ASP A 653 19.38 14.45 -9.25
CA ASP A 653 18.45 13.85 -10.20
C ASP A 653 17.20 13.36 -9.46
N ARG A 654 16.04 13.43 -10.12
CA ARG A 654 14.75 13.19 -9.51
C ARG A 654 14.37 11.72 -9.60
N LEU A 655 13.75 11.22 -8.53
CA LEU A 655 13.14 9.90 -8.54
C LEU A 655 11.98 9.87 -9.55
N ALA A 656 11.89 8.79 -10.30
CA ALA A 656 10.84 8.58 -11.31
C ALA A 656 9.44 8.39 -10.70
N ASN A 657 8.40 8.58 -11.50
CA ASN A 657 6.98 8.36 -11.18
C ASN A 657 6.40 9.21 -10.03
N LEU A 658 7.03 10.32 -9.69
CA LEU A 658 6.61 11.20 -8.60
C LEU A 658 6.27 12.60 -9.13
N PRO A 659 5.00 13.05 -9.05
CA PRO A 659 4.62 14.40 -9.46
C PRO A 659 5.14 15.45 -8.47
N ASP A 660 5.69 16.56 -8.98
CA ASP A 660 6.16 17.66 -8.14
C ASP A 660 5.02 18.43 -7.49
N HIS A 661 3.95 18.61 -8.23
CA HIS A 661 2.81 19.40 -7.83
C HIS A 661 1.54 18.57 -7.92
N ALA A 662 0.73 18.63 -6.88
CA ALA A 662 -0.60 18.06 -6.84
C ALA A 662 -1.57 19.11 -6.27
N LEU A 663 -2.65 19.38 -7.00
CA LEU A 663 -3.75 20.23 -6.57
C LEU A 663 -5.02 19.38 -6.53
N LYS A 664 -5.75 19.43 -5.42
CA LYS A 664 -6.99 18.69 -5.21
C LYS A 664 -8.06 19.64 -4.70
N ILE A 665 -9.20 19.69 -5.37
CA ILE A 665 -10.32 20.53 -4.95
C ILE A 665 -11.58 19.66 -4.95
N ARG A 666 -12.25 19.60 -3.82
CA ARG A 666 -13.58 19.01 -3.68
C ARG A 666 -14.58 20.07 -3.33
N MET A 667 -15.73 20.05 -3.97
CA MET A 667 -16.86 20.91 -3.69
C MET A 667 -18.13 20.07 -3.63
N GLN A 668 -18.99 20.37 -2.66
CA GLN A 668 -20.28 19.73 -2.49
C GLN A 668 -21.34 20.76 -2.08
N TYR A 669 -22.50 20.72 -2.72
CA TYR A 669 -23.62 21.59 -2.41
C TYR A 669 -24.86 20.76 -2.06
N GLN A 670 -25.40 20.96 -0.86
CA GLN A 670 -26.62 20.32 -0.39
C GLN A 670 -27.84 21.09 -0.95
N VAL A 671 -28.41 20.59 -2.04
CA VAL A 671 -29.54 21.24 -2.73
C VAL A 671 -30.79 21.16 -1.86
N THR A 672 -31.11 19.96 -1.36
CA THR A 672 -32.19 19.68 -0.41
C THR A 672 -31.65 18.76 0.71
N PRO A 673 -32.38 18.50 1.79
CA PRO A 673 -31.94 17.55 2.82
C PRO A 673 -31.56 16.14 2.28
N ASN A 674 -32.11 15.76 1.13
CA ASN A 674 -31.93 14.43 0.52
C ASN A 674 -31.15 14.47 -0.81
N TRP A 675 -30.73 15.63 -1.27
CA TRP A 675 -30.05 15.81 -2.55
C TRP A 675 -28.81 16.68 -2.42
N SER A 676 -27.67 16.13 -2.80
CA SER A 676 -26.42 16.88 -2.92
C SER A 676 -25.81 16.71 -4.32
N VAL A 677 -25.07 17.72 -4.76
CA VAL A 677 -24.26 17.71 -5.99
C VAL A 677 -22.84 18.06 -5.61
N GLY A 678 -21.87 17.30 -6.12
CA GLY A 678 -20.47 17.52 -5.82
C GLY A 678 -19.57 17.29 -7.02
N THR A 679 -18.33 17.77 -6.91
CA THR A 679 -17.27 17.56 -7.89
C THR A 679 -15.92 17.45 -7.20
N ASN A 680 -15.04 16.64 -7.78
CA ASN A 680 -13.62 16.56 -7.43
C ASN A 680 -12.81 17.00 -8.65
N ILE A 681 -11.81 17.84 -8.45
CA ILE A 681 -10.86 18.29 -9.46
C ILE A 681 -9.47 17.96 -8.92
N ASN A 682 -8.75 17.10 -9.63
CA ASN A 682 -7.38 16.72 -9.29
C ASN A 682 -6.46 17.10 -10.44
N SER A 683 -5.37 17.77 -10.13
CA SER A 683 -4.35 18.14 -11.11
C SER A 683 -2.98 17.71 -10.60
N PHE A 684 -2.24 16.99 -11.43
CA PHE A 684 -0.91 16.50 -11.15
C PHE A 684 0.05 16.97 -12.24
N ALA A 685 1.26 17.36 -11.84
CA ALA A 685 2.32 17.73 -12.77
C ALA A 685 2.85 16.49 -13.51
N ASP A 686 3.65 16.73 -14.57
CA ASP A 686 4.39 15.69 -15.27
C ASP A 686 5.38 14.97 -14.35
N VAL A 687 5.65 13.71 -14.67
CA VAL A 687 6.61 12.86 -13.95
C VAL A 687 7.68 12.33 -14.90
N TYR A 688 8.88 12.11 -14.41
CA TYR A 688 9.86 11.32 -15.14
C TYR A 688 9.41 9.86 -15.20
N ALA A 689 9.48 9.26 -16.37
CA ALA A 689 9.14 7.85 -16.55
C ALA A 689 10.20 6.97 -15.87
N ARG A 690 9.81 5.74 -15.52
CA ARG A 690 10.76 4.69 -15.14
C ARG A 690 11.72 4.45 -16.32
N GLY A 691 13.02 4.27 -16.06
CA GLY A 691 14.05 4.22 -17.07
C GLY A 691 14.70 5.58 -17.37
N ASN A 692 14.17 6.66 -16.80
CA ASN A 692 14.75 8.01 -16.90
C ASN A 692 15.21 8.54 -15.53
N GLU A 693 15.91 7.70 -14.76
CA GLU A 693 16.39 8.03 -13.41
C GLU A 693 17.48 9.11 -13.43
N ASN A 694 18.20 9.29 -14.54
CA ASN A 694 19.17 10.38 -14.73
C ASN A 694 18.51 11.68 -15.26
N ASN A 695 17.20 11.67 -15.51
CA ASN A 695 16.41 12.80 -16.01
C ASN A 695 16.88 13.39 -17.36
N LYS A 696 17.61 12.61 -18.17
CA LYS A 696 18.23 13.06 -19.41
C LYS A 696 17.75 12.37 -20.66
N HIS A 697 16.91 11.34 -20.51
CA HIS A 697 16.34 10.67 -21.67
C HIS A 697 15.59 11.66 -22.57
N GLN A 698 15.92 11.66 -23.85
CA GLN A 698 15.32 12.55 -24.86
C GLN A 698 14.77 11.72 -26.01
N ALA A 699 13.66 12.16 -26.54
CA ALA A 699 13.08 11.61 -27.76
C ALA A 699 14.09 11.70 -28.91
N ASN A 700 14.12 10.68 -29.79
CA ASN A 700 14.87 10.65 -31.04
C ASN A 700 16.39 10.83 -30.94
N GLN A 701 17.03 10.41 -29.88
CA GLN A 701 18.48 10.39 -29.83
C GLN A 701 18.97 8.94 -29.77
N GLY A 702 19.42 8.40 -30.87
CA GLY A 702 20.07 7.10 -30.92
C GLY A 702 20.03 6.46 -32.31
N ASP A 703 18.88 6.13 -32.83
CA ASP A 703 18.75 5.49 -34.14
C ASP A 703 18.08 6.43 -35.14
N PRO A 704 18.75 6.76 -36.31
CA PRO A 704 18.15 7.57 -37.36
C PRO A 704 16.93 6.92 -38.04
N ASP A 705 16.78 5.60 -37.90
CA ASP A 705 15.67 4.83 -38.46
C ASP A 705 14.53 4.66 -37.45
N ASP A 706 14.75 4.98 -36.15
CA ASP A 706 13.70 4.95 -35.14
C ASP A 706 12.80 6.18 -35.26
N THR A 707 11.60 5.97 -35.76
CA THR A 707 10.56 6.99 -35.85
C THR A 707 9.84 7.24 -34.54
N TYR A 708 10.16 6.47 -33.50
CA TYR A 708 9.53 6.57 -32.19
C TYR A 708 10.16 7.68 -31.32
N GLN A 709 9.29 8.49 -30.70
CA GLN A 709 9.68 9.70 -29.96
C GLN A 709 9.18 9.64 -28.51
N GLY A 710 9.65 8.70 -27.72
CA GLY A 710 9.40 8.70 -26.30
C GLY A 710 9.99 9.95 -25.63
N SER A 711 9.24 10.62 -24.75
CA SER A 711 9.70 11.85 -24.09
C SER A 711 10.50 11.61 -22.82
N GLY A 712 10.59 10.38 -22.33
CA GLY A 712 11.12 10.05 -21.01
C GLY A 712 10.32 10.68 -19.83
N LYS A 713 9.15 11.24 -20.14
CA LYS A 713 8.20 11.83 -19.20
C LYS A 713 6.78 11.42 -19.50
N ILE A 714 6.00 11.23 -18.45
CA ILE A 714 4.55 11.05 -18.52
C ILE A 714 3.92 12.41 -18.24
N SER A 715 3.06 12.87 -19.17
CA SER A 715 2.39 14.18 -19.05
C SER A 715 1.51 14.25 -17.81
N GLY A 716 1.49 15.42 -17.18
CA GLY A 716 0.55 15.72 -16.13
C GLY A 716 -0.90 15.74 -16.64
N TYR A 717 -1.87 15.64 -15.71
CA TYR A 717 -3.30 15.62 -16.02
C TYR A 717 -4.13 16.41 -15.01
N THR A 718 -5.33 16.77 -15.44
CA THR A 718 -6.35 17.43 -14.59
C THR A 718 -7.69 16.75 -14.81
#